data_70e904d3373df82b888bcdc818b35980
#
_entry.id   70e904d3373df82b888bcdc818b35980
#
_cell.length_a   1.000
_cell.length_b   1.000
_cell.length_c   1.000
_cell.angle_alpha   90.00
_cell.angle_beta   90.00
_cell.angle_gamma   90.00
#
_symmetry.space_group_name_H-M   'P 1'
#
loop_
_entity.id
_entity.type
_entity.pdbx_description
1 polymer ?
#
loop_
_entity_poly.entity_id
_entity_poly.type
_entity_poly.pdbx_seq_one_letter_code
_entity_poly.pdbx_strand_id
1 'polypeptide(L)'
;MRGRSGVRVPLVAGCLVASAFGAVAQAATFTGTVFEDANYGGGAGRSLAASGGTGLAGVTVELYRASNGNFVASTTTDGSGFYSLSNGNNNYQVRVRVVNGSVRSARSGGGACTTCVPVQTYRTEGSGNGVVPVTDRVGGETPASSDAYVYQGSGGFGGLTAGGRVPQSYATVTPAANNSTIAGIDFGFNFDTVVNTRDATACGATNSSYPCQGSLRQFIINANALGGEAGLAQSGSGQLDGITSSLPLGYESSIFMVPGAALTGNVAVITLAGALTTVTGTNTRLDATTQTVNVGNSNAGTLGTGGTVGVDGVSLPAFQRPEVQLTAGDTTVALDGSGSAIVGFALRQGYILLGGTGCLARNNLVGMTATGSSADNSAAAYGITFQGMSATVRSNFVTVNNSGIRTDSGGSGSLITLNEVARPTSGHTNTFDGILLVGNVSSIQVTANLARDQQGGGIEVGHGGGAAASNITVTNNTVRANGFTTVGGTTASSEPIGMDVFAATGSGLVFSRNLVRDNAGPGIVVITSTGVTITQNSFSSNGGSSIDLDPRGLDPNTMGAPQGVTLNDNGDADTGPNGLRNYPVIVNAVLVGTELTFGGFARPGSAIELYVAQADPSGFGEGLTYLGAFVEGSGADLDATTGTYGPANINGRAQGTDTTNRFSFRATVPGVAIGTALTSTATLGAETSEFGGNVVVTAGPNLLVTKLVASVLDPVNGATNPKSIPGSTQRYTVRVTNQGSGAVDNNTVLITDKIPANTKMFVGNLGAPGTGPVAFVNGTPSSALTWTFTALNNISDDLDFSSDGGTTWTYVPTADADGCDAAVTDVRMRPKGTMPGGGNPNFELQFRVLVK
;
A
#
# COMPACT_ATOMS: atom_id res chain seq x y z
N MET A 1 29.05 -16.21 -93.07
CA MET A 1 29.10 -17.26 -94.20
C MET A 1 27.69 -17.79 -94.41
N ARG A 2 27.20 -17.58 -95.61
CA ARG A 2 26.31 -18.41 -96.45
C ARG A 2 25.21 -19.20 -95.73
N GLY A 3 23.98 -19.20 -96.19
CA GLY A 3 23.44 -18.85 -97.48
C GLY A 3 21.92 -19.13 -97.54
N ARG A 4 21.35 -18.53 -98.52
CA ARG A 4 20.01 -18.51 -99.01
C ARG A 4 19.32 -19.89 -99.19
N SER A 5 18.01 -19.97 -99.03
CA SER A 5 17.15 -20.20 -100.17
C SER A 5 15.68 -19.95 -99.84
N GLY A 6 15.00 -19.20 -100.75
CA GLY A 6 13.60 -18.91 -100.70
C GLY A 6 12.78 -19.91 -101.52
N VAL A 7 11.51 -20.03 -101.18
CA VAL A 7 10.47 -20.65 -102.00
C VAL A 7 9.25 -19.73 -101.97
N ARG A 8 8.76 -19.41 -103.15
CA ARG A 8 7.54 -18.63 -103.41
C ARG A 8 6.32 -19.56 -103.48
N VAL A 9 5.21 -19.10 -102.89
CA VAL A 9 3.91 -19.74 -102.89
C VAL A 9 2.83 -18.90 -103.52
N PRO A 10 1.88 -19.44 -104.15
CA PRO A 10 0.82 -18.61 -104.80
C PRO A 10 -0.31 -18.17 -103.81
N LEU A 11 -0.83 -17.02 -104.11
CA LEU A 11 -1.97 -16.36 -103.55
C LEU A 11 -3.27 -17.06 -103.89
N VAL A 12 -4.04 -17.52 -102.84
CA VAL A 12 -5.43 -17.93 -103.03
C VAL A 12 -6.28 -16.89 -102.31
N ALA A 13 -7.19 -16.22 -103.10
CA ALA A 13 -8.17 -15.31 -102.54
C ALA A 13 -9.28 -16.10 -101.83
N GLY A 14 -9.35 -15.98 -100.52
CA GLY A 14 -10.44 -16.54 -99.71
C GLY A 14 -11.37 -15.44 -99.21
N CYS A 15 -12.65 -15.63 -99.28
CA CYS A 15 -13.78 -14.79 -98.95
C CYS A 15 -13.73 -14.33 -97.49
N LEU A 16 -13.75 -13.04 -97.21
CA LEU A 16 -13.94 -12.46 -95.92
C LEU A 16 -15.39 -12.68 -95.46
N VAL A 17 -15.61 -13.65 -94.61
CA VAL A 17 -16.81 -13.71 -93.75
C VAL A 17 -16.51 -12.88 -92.51
N ALA A 18 -17.05 -11.66 -92.45
CA ALA A 18 -17.03 -10.86 -91.20
C ALA A 18 -17.90 -11.55 -90.22
N SER A 19 -17.31 -12.40 -89.35
CA SER A 19 -17.93 -12.82 -88.14
C SER A 19 -17.89 -11.59 -87.16
N ALA A 20 -19.04 -11.00 -87.00
CA ALA A 20 -19.26 -10.06 -85.91
C ALA A 20 -19.00 -10.82 -84.59
N PHE A 21 -17.80 -10.67 -84.02
CA PHE A 21 -17.62 -10.97 -82.60
C PHE A 21 -18.45 -9.93 -81.81
N GLY A 22 -19.66 -10.32 -81.40
CA GLY A 22 -20.37 -9.60 -80.37
C GLY A 22 -19.40 -9.40 -79.21
N ALA A 23 -19.02 -8.19 -78.93
CA ALA A 23 -18.31 -7.84 -77.72
C ALA A 23 -19.15 -8.41 -76.59
N VAL A 24 -18.63 -9.49 -75.94
CA VAL A 24 -19.20 -9.97 -74.70
C VAL A 24 -19.12 -8.81 -73.72
N ALA A 25 -20.26 -8.23 -73.44
CA ALA A 25 -20.36 -7.10 -72.56
C ALA A 25 -19.87 -7.58 -71.20
N GLN A 26 -18.74 -7.09 -70.77
CA GLN A 26 -18.08 -7.51 -69.52
C GLN A 26 -18.74 -6.78 -68.38
N ALA A 27 -19.17 -7.53 -67.36
CA ALA A 27 -19.85 -7.02 -66.17
C ALA A 27 -18.85 -6.26 -65.25
N ALA A 28 -19.35 -5.25 -64.59
CA ALA A 28 -18.53 -4.63 -63.49
C ALA A 28 -18.24 -5.59 -62.41
N THR A 29 -17.02 -5.62 -61.97
CA THR A 29 -16.51 -6.53 -60.92
C THR A 29 -16.09 -5.74 -59.69
N PHE A 30 -16.45 -6.26 -58.52
CA PHE A 30 -16.18 -5.69 -57.19
C PHE A 30 -15.35 -6.68 -56.39
N THR A 31 -14.13 -6.31 -55.97
CA THR A 31 -13.21 -7.19 -55.27
C THR A 31 -12.66 -6.52 -54.01
N GLY A 32 -12.38 -7.33 -53.03
CA GLY A 32 -11.81 -6.88 -51.75
C GLY A 32 -11.41 -8.05 -50.88
N THR A 33 -11.01 -7.73 -49.69
CA THR A 33 -10.55 -8.69 -48.67
C THR A 33 -11.33 -8.50 -47.37
N VAL A 34 -11.75 -9.61 -46.78
CA VAL A 34 -12.24 -9.64 -45.37
C VAL A 34 -11.15 -10.21 -44.50
N PHE A 35 -10.79 -9.52 -43.44
CA PHE A 35 -9.68 -9.91 -42.58
C PHE A 35 -9.97 -9.67 -41.11
N GLU A 36 -9.24 -10.37 -40.24
CA GLU A 36 -9.22 -10.13 -38.79
C GLU A 36 -8.00 -9.29 -38.41
N ASP A 37 -8.22 -8.21 -37.69
CA ASP A 37 -7.20 -7.42 -37.01
C ASP A 37 -7.16 -7.86 -35.55
N ALA A 38 -6.60 -9.05 -35.31
CA ALA A 38 -6.60 -9.68 -33.97
C ALA A 38 -5.81 -8.88 -32.92
N ASN A 39 -4.81 -8.10 -33.36
CA ASN A 39 -4.02 -7.26 -32.45
C ASN A 39 -4.52 -5.81 -32.35
N TYR A 40 -5.76 -5.53 -32.74
CA TYR A 40 -6.34 -4.19 -32.65
C TYR A 40 -6.42 -3.75 -31.19
N GLY A 41 -5.80 -2.61 -30.88
CA GLY A 41 -5.74 -2.04 -29.54
C GLY A 41 -6.48 -0.70 -29.41
N GLY A 42 -7.31 -0.33 -30.40
CA GLY A 42 -8.08 0.93 -30.40
C GLY A 42 -7.59 1.95 -31.42
N GLY A 43 -8.24 3.11 -31.41
CA GLY A 43 -7.97 4.20 -32.34
C GLY A 43 -8.59 3.97 -33.74
N ALA A 44 -8.02 4.61 -34.76
CA ALA A 44 -8.50 4.50 -36.15
C ALA A 44 -8.39 3.07 -36.70
N GLY A 45 -9.34 2.69 -37.54
CA GLY A 45 -9.30 1.40 -38.22
C GLY A 45 -8.06 1.25 -39.14
N ARG A 46 -7.54 0.05 -39.27
CA ARG A 46 -6.29 -0.24 -40.01
C ARG A 46 -6.57 -1.16 -41.17
N SER A 47 -5.90 -0.91 -42.33
CA SER A 47 -5.91 -1.83 -43.45
C SER A 47 -5.25 -3.17 -43.12
N LEU A 48 -5.50 -4.22 -43.90
CA LEU A 48 -4.88 -5.53 -43.73
C LEU A 48 -3.34 -5.44 -43.60
N ALA A 49 -2.72 -4.67 -44.52
CA ALA A 49 -1.26 -4.50 -44.52
C ALA A 49 -0.76 -3.73 -43.29
N ALA A 50 -1.48 -2.72 -42.82
CA ALA A 50 -1.09 -1.91 -41.65
C ALA A 50 -1.34 -2.62 -40.35
N SER A 51 -2.32 -3.51 -40.29
CA SER A 51 -2.66 -4.29 -39.07
C SER A 51 -1.80 -5.55 -38.90
N GLY A 52 -1.21 -6.07 -39.99
CA GLY A 52 -0.65 -7.41 -40.03
C GLY A 52 -1.71 -8.50 -39.82
N GLY A 53 -2.95 -8.17 -40.14
CA GLY A 53 -4.11 -9.02 -39.92
C GLY A 53 -4.11 -10.29 -40.79
N THR A 54 -5.08 -11.15 -40.54
CA THR A 54 -5.24 -12.43 -41.23
C THR A 54 -6.52 -12.43 -42.07
N GLY A 55 -6.41 -12.80 -43.36
CA GLY A 55 -7.57 -12.98 -44.24
C GLY A 55 -8.51 -14.06 -43.69
N LEU A 56 -9.81 -13.80 -43.78
CA LEU A 56 -10.86 -14.69 -43.26
C LEU A 56 -11.54 -15.46 -44.39
N ALA A 57 -11.37 -16.78 -44.40
CA ALA A 57 -11.97 -17.70 -45.38
C ALA A 57 -13.45 -17.97 -45.05
N GLY A 58 -14.25 -18.26 -46.10
CA GLY A 58 -15.64 -18.71 -45.97
C GLY A 58 -16.65 -17.63 -45.55
N VAL A 59 -16.23 -16.35 -45.52
CA VAL A 59 -17.11 -15.24 -45.14
C VAL A 59 -18.03 -14.92 -46.34
N THR A 60 -19.34 -14.87 -46.06
CA THR A 60 -20.34 -14.53 -47.10
C THR A 60 -20.35 -13.01 -47.35
N VAL A 61 -20.22 -12.64 -48.61
CA VAL A 61 -20.32 -11.27 -49.08
C VAL A 61 -21.46 -11.15 -50.08
N GLU A 62 -22.35 -10.19 -49.85
CA GLU A 62 -23.54 -9.94 -50.67
C GLU A 62 -23.42 -8.63 -51.44
N LEU A 63 -24.01 -8.59 -52.63
CA LEU A 63 -24.10 -7.44 -53.48
C LEU A 63 -25.54 -7.00 -53.66
N TYR A 64 -25.84 -5.74 -53.42
CA TYR A 64 -27.16 -5.17 -53.54
C TYR A 64 -27.12 -3.94 -54.46
N ARG A 65 -28.19 -3.70 -55.19
CA ARG A 65 -28.40 -2.44 -55.92
C ARG A 65 -28.70 -1.31 -54.93
N ALA A 66 -27.94 -0.23 -54.95
CA ALA A 66 -28.08 0.84 -53.95
C ALA A 66 -29.43 1.57 -54.07
N SER A 67 -29.97 1.77 -55.30
CA SER A 67 -31.15 2.57 -55.57
C SER A 67 -32.48 1.96 -55.05
N ASN A 68 -32.60 0.62 -55.06
CA ASN A 68 -33.84 -0.08 -54.68
C ASN A 68 -33.62 -1.22 -53.67
N GLY A 69 -32.38 -1.50 -53.27
CA GLY A 69 -32.05 -2.52 -52.32
C GLY A 69 -32.15 -3.96 -52.85
N ASN A 70 -32.39 -4.18 -54.15
CA ASN A 70 -32.53 -5.52 -54.68
C ASN A 70 -31.22 -6.30 -54.59
N PHE A 71 -31.31 -7.57 -54.23
CA PHE A 71 -30.19 -8.51 -54.20
C PHE A 71 -29.69 -8.76 -55.64
N VAL A 72 -28.36 -8.81 -55.80
CA VAL A 72 -27.71 -9.00 -57.12
C VAL A 72 -26.95 -10.31 -57.16
N ALA A 73 -26.07 -10.52 -56.19
CA ALA A 73 -25.18 -11.67 -56.15
C ALA A 73 -24.67 -11.91 -54.71
N SER A 74 -24.12 -13.07 -54.46
CA SER A 74 -23.31 -13.38 -53.25
C SER A 74 -22.13 -14.27 -53.60
N THR A 75 -21.12 -14.24 -52.80
CA THR A 75 -19.95 -15.13 -52.88
C THR A 75 -19.44 -15.42 -51.50
N THR A 76 -18.44 -16.28 -51.33
CA THR A 76 -17.69 -16.51 -50.13
C THR A 76 -16.22 -16.17 -50.37
N THR A 77 -15.55 -15.68 -49.31
CA THR A 77 -14.12 -15.41 -49.39
C THR A 77 -13.30 -16.70 -49.51
N ASP A 78 -12.18 -16.64 -50.21
CA ASP A 78 -11.20 -17.71 -50.31
C ASP A 78 -10.28 -17.83 -49.09
N GLY A 79 -9.26 -18.69 -49.14
CA GLY A 79 -8.31 -18.92 -48.02
C GLY A 79 -7.47 -17.69 -47.65
N SER A 80 -7.41 -16.67 -48.46
CA SER A 80 -6.73 -15.39 -48.21
C SER A 80 -7.67 -14.27 -47.75
N GLY A 81 -8.96 -14.57 -47.62
CA GLY A 81 -10.02 -13.60 -47.34
C GLY A 81 -10.48 -12.81 -48.56
N PHE A 82 -9.96 -13.12 -49.75
CA PHE A 82 -10.31 -12.42 -50.99
C PHE A 82 -11.69 -12.85 -51.49
N TYR A 83 -12.43 -11.88 -52.06
CA TYR A 83 -13.70 -12.12 -52.73
C TYR A 83 -13.83 -11.35 -54.02
N SER A 84 -14.68 -11.87 -54.89
CA SER A 84 -15.03 -11.23 -56.17
C SER A 84 -16.54 -11.37 -56.46
N LEU A 85 -17.19 -10.26 -56.79
CA LEU A 85 -18.63 -10.19 -57.12
C LEU A 85 -18.81 -9.45 -58.44
N SER A 86 -19.89 -9.76 -59.16
CA SER A 86 -20.25 -9.09 -60.43
C SER A 86 -21.72 -8.64 -60.40
N ASN A 87 -22.01 -7.46 -60.94
CA ASN A 87 -23.38 -6.95 -61.03
C ASN A 87 -24.07 -7.23 -62.37
N GLY A 88 -23.51 -8.05 -63.17
CA GLY A 88 -24.10 -8.38 -64.48
C GLY A 88 -24.10 -7.17 -65.43
N ASN A 89 -23.37 -6.75 -66.14
CA ASN A 89 -23.37 -5.76 -67.25
C ASN A 89 -24.07 -4.42 -66.99
N ASN A 90 -23.95 -3.90 -65.75
CA ASN A 90 -24.60 -2.66 -65.32
C ASN A 90 -23.61 -1.76 -64.57
N ASN A 91 -23.80 -0.42 -64.70
CA ASN A 91 -22.97 0.59 -64.01
C ASN A 91 -23.70 1.33 -62.90
N TYR A 92 -24.72 0.74 -62.32
CA TYR A 92 -25.40 1.32 -61.13
C TYR A 92 -24.58 1.20 -59.89
N GLN A 93 -24.83 2.12 -58.98
CA GLN A 93 -24.28 2.10 -57.64
C GLN A 93 -24.74 0.84 -56.88
N VAL A 94 -23.80 0.21 -56.17
CA VAL A 94 -24.03 -1.01 -55.40
C VAL A 94 -23.64 -0.82 -53.93
N ARG A 95 -24.26 -1.68 -53.09
CA ARG A 95 -23.81 -1.91 -51.74
C ARG A 95 -23.17 -3.28 -51.65
N VAL A 96 -21.90 -3.32 -51.25
CA VAL A 96 -21.18 -4.55 -50.93
C VAL A 96 -21.27 -4.73 -49.43
N ARG A 97 -21.89 -5.81 -48.95
CA ARG A 97 -22.14 -6.09 -47.55
C ARG A 97 -21.45 -7.40 -47.13
N VAL A 98 -20.75 -7.37 -46.00
CA VAL A 98 -20.32 -8.59 -45.31
C VAL A 98 -21.45 -9.09 -44.41
N VAL A 99 -21.75 -10.40 -44.47
CA VAL A 99 -22.71 -11.07 -43.60
C VAL A 99 -21.97 -11.40 -42.30
N ASN A 100 -22.06 -10.54 -41.26
CA ASN A 100 -21.31 -10.66 -40.03
C ASN A 100 -21.50 -12.02 -39.32
N GLY A 101 -22.68 -12.65 -39.48
CA GLY A 101 -22.95 -13.98 -38.98
C GLY A 101 -22.11 -15.09 -39.62
N SER A 102 -21.44 -14.85 -40.73
CA SER A 102 -20.51 -15.79 -41.34
C SER A 102 -19.04 -15.54 -40.97
N VAL A 103 -18.73 -14.41 -40.35
CA VAL A 103 -17.35 -14.08 -39.92
C VAL A 103 -16.95 -14.96 -38.74
N ARG A 104 -15.81 -15.60 -38.87
CA ARG A 104 -15.21 -16.42 -37.79
C ARG A 104 -13.79 -15.95 -37.53
N SER A 105 -13.38 -15.93 -36.27
CA SER A 105 -12.03 -15.57 -35.90
C SER A 105 -11.02 -16.59 -36.44
N ALA A 106 -9.88 -16.10 -36.87
CA ALA A 106 -8.75 -16.92 -37.30
C ALA A 106 -7.97 -17.46 -36.08
N ARG A 107 -8.28 -16.97 -34.86
CA ARG A 107 -7.64 -17.41 -33.61
C ARG A 107 -8.09 -18.83 -33.24
N SER A 108 -7.35 -19.45 -32.33
CA SER A 108 -7.69 -20.77 -31.79
C SER A 108 -9.10 -20.77 -31.21
N GLY A 109 -9.89 -21.79 -31.56
CA GLY A 109 -11.29 -21.85 -31.18
C GLY A 109 -12.26 -21.07 -32.07
N GLY A 110 -11.79 -20.11 -32.87
CA GLY A 110 -12.61 -19.19 -33.63
C GLY A 110 -13.48 -19.87 -34.70
N GLY A 111 -12.96 -20.87 -35.38
CA GLY A 111 -13.70 -21.63 -36.42
C GLY A 111 -14.92 -22.38 -35.86
N ALA A 112 -14.90 -22.83 -34.61
CA ALA A 112 -15.99 -23.53 -33.95
C ALA A 112 -16.94 -22.59 -33.18
N CYS A 113 -16.52 -21.36 -32.89
CA CYS A 113 -17.32 -20.43 -32.11
C CYS A 113 -18.50 -19.85 -32.93
N THR A 114 -19.68 -20.35 -32.68
CA THR A 114 -20.91 -19.81 -33.31
C THR A 114 -21.54 -18.66 -32.54
N THR A 115 -21.10 -18.45 -31.28
CA THR A 115 -21.58 -17.36 -30.41
C THR A 115 -20.64 -16.18 -30.41
N CYS A 116 -19.43 -16.29 -31.00
CA CYS A 116 -18.50 -15.19 -31.17
C CYS A 116 -19.04 -14.19 -32.20
N VAL A 117 -19.10 -12.95 -31.83
CA VAL A 117 -19.66 -11.87 -32.68
C VAL A 117 -18.56 -10.85 -32.95
N PRO A 118 -18.28 -10.61 -34.28
CA PRO A 118 -17.26 -9.65 -34.66
C PRO A 118 -17.74 -8.21 -34.52
N VAL A 119 -16.80 -7.30 -34.40
CA VAL A 119 -17.00 -5.84 -34.56
C VAL A 119 -16.17 -5.37 -35.74
N GLN A 120 -16.80 -4.64 -36.71
CA GLN A 120 -16.04 -4.03 -37.80
C GLN A 120 -15.10 -2.95 -37.23
N THR A 121 -13.81 -3.04 -37.55
CA THR A 121 -12.84 -2.00 -37.21
C THR A 121 -12.43 -1.15 -38.38
N TYR A 122 -12.44 -1.70 -39.61
CA TYR A 122 -12.00 -1.03 -40.85
C TYR A 122 -12.92 -1.36 -42.02
N ARG A 123 -13.10 -0.41 -42.91
CA ARG A 123 -13.66 -0.63 -44.22
C ARG A 123 -13.16 0.39 -45.23
N THR A 124 -13.44 0.16 -46.48
CA THR A 124 -13.30 1.15 -47.53
C THR A 124 -14.66 1.51 -48.14
N GLU A 125 -14.81 2.73 -48.66
CA GLU A 125 -16.01 3.22 -49.30
C GLU A 125 -15.71 3.77 -50.70
N GLY A 126 -16.72 3.82 -51.57
CA GLY A 126 -16.58 4.38 -52.90
C GLY A 126 -16.26 5.86 -52.90
N SER A 127 -15.26 6.23 -53.72
CA SER A 127 -14.88 7.63 -53.98
C SER A 127 -14.51 7.78 -55.45
N GLY A 128 -15.38 8.45 -56.25
CA GLY A 128 -15.18 8.53 -57.67
C GLY A 128 -15.21 7.16 -58.36
N ASN A 129 -14.11 6.79 -59.02
CA ASN A 129 -13.96 5.49 -59.68
C ASN A 129 -13.13 4.48 -58.86
N GLY A 130 -12.96 4.71 -57.57
CA GLY A 130 -12.20 3.87 -56.68
C GLY A 130 -12.80 3.76 -55.28
N VAL A 131 -11.98 3.39 -54.32
CA VAL A 131 -12.34 3.33 -52.90
C VAL A 131 -11.33 4.09 -52.05
N VAL A 132 -11.78 4.58 -50.92
CA VAL A 132 -10.94 5.23 -49.90
C VAL A 132 -11.14 4.55 -48.54
N PRO A 133 -10.11 4.48 -47.70
CA PRO A 133 -10.25 3.99 -46.32
C PRO A 133 -11.23 4.85 -45.52
N VAL A 134 -12.03 4.18 -44.69
CA VAL A 134 -12.90 4.80 -43.69
C VAL A 134 -12.47 4.30 -42.32
N THR A 135 -11.70 5.13 -41.61
CA THR A 135 -11.03 4.76 -40.37
C THR A 135 -11.81 5.15 -39.13
N ASP A 136 -12.84 5.98 -39.24
CA ASP A 136 -13.71 6.46 -38.17
C ASP A 136 -14.97 5.60 -37.95
N ARG A 137 -15.13 4.52 -38.70
CA ARG A 137 -16.29 3.61 -38.66
C ARG A 137 -16.05 2.36 -37.82
N VAL A 138 -15.29 2.49 -36.75
CA VAL A 138 -15.17 1.41 -35.77
C VAL A 138 -16.53 1.16 -35.12
N GLY A 139 -16.98 -0.08 -35.16
CA GLY A 139 -18.33 -0.48 -34.74
C GLY A 139 -19.35 -0.59 -35.87
N GLY A 140 -19.02 -0.15 -37.08
CA GLY A 140 -19.89 -0.18 -38.26
C GLY A 140 -20.72 1.08 -38.44
N GLU A 141 -21.86 0.97 -39.14
CA GLU A 141 -22.73 2.09 -39.51
C GLU A 141 -23.37 2.77 -38.30
N THR A 142 -23.88 1.99 -37.36
CA THR A 142 -24.60 2.50 -36.20
C THR A 142 -24.28 1.58 -35.01
N PRO A 143 -23.15 1.77 -34.34
CA PRO A 143 -22.69 0.87 -33.27
C PRO A 143 -23.71 0.64 -32.15
N ALA A 144 -24.59 1.61 -31.90
CA ALA A 144 -25.65 1.51 -30.89
C ALA A 144 -26.81 0.59 -31.31
N SER A 145 -26.91 0.19 -32.55
CA SER A 145 -28.00 -0.66 -33.05
C SER A 145 -27.58 -2.12 -33.17
N SER A 146 -28.55 -3.05 -33.12
CA SER A 146 -28.33 -4.47 -33.40
C SER A 146 -27.94 -4.67 -34.87
N ASP A 147 -26.96 -5.54 -35.14
CA ASP A 147 -26.59 -5.89 -36.49
C ASP A 147 -27.57 -6.90 -37.09
N ALA A 148 -27.79 -6.76 -38.39
CA ALA A 148 -28.44 -7.78 -39.21
C ALA A 148 -27.42 -8.85 -39.59
N TYR A 149 -27.40 -9.98 -38.92
CA TYR A 149 -26.32 -10.96 -39.08
C TYR A 149 -26.58 -12.06 -40.10
N VAL A 150 -27.83 -12.21 -40.57
CA VAL A 150 -28.17 -13.29 -41.47
C VAL A 150 -27.94 -12.96 -42.93
N TYR A 151 -27.71 -14.01 -43.72
CA TYR A 151 -27.77 -13.92 -45.19
C TYR A 151 -29.19 -13.57 -45.61
N GLN A 152 -29.36 -12.52 -46.42
CA GLN A 152 -30.67 -12.04 -46.82
C GLN A 152 -31.06 -12.48 -48.24
N GLY A 153 -30.09 -12.58 -49.12
CA GLY A 153 -30.34 -13.01 -50.50
C GLY A 153 -31.49 -12.25 -51.20
N SER A 154 -32.43 -12.94 -51.76
CA SER A 154 -33.56 -12.36 -52.51
C SER A 154 -34.53 -11.54 -51.68
N GLY A 155 -34.46 -11.55 -50.34
CA GLY A 155 -35.23 -10.63 -49.46
C GLY A 155 -34.85 -9.18 -49.56
N GLY A 156 -33.76 -8.86 -50.23
CA GLY A 156 -33.27 -7.51 -50.48
C GLY A 156 -32.71 -6.79 -49.25
N PHE A 157 -32.02 -5.66 -49.47
CA PHE A 157 -31.35 -4.87 -48.43
C PHE A 157 -32.36 -4.32 -47.36
N GLY A 158 -33.59 -3.97 -47.83
CA GLY A 158 -34.61 -3.46 -46.93
C GLY A 158 -35.05 -4.46 -45.84
N GLY A 159 -34.99 -5.77 -46.11
CA GLY A 159 -35.28 -6.82 -45.14
C GLY A 159 -34.27 -6.86 -44.00
N LEU A 160 -33.07 -6.35 -44.18
CA LEU A 160 -32.03 -6.31 -43.16
C LEU A 160 -32.34 -5.30 -42.06
N THR A 161 -33.14 -4.27 -42.32
CA THR A 161 -33.50 -3.22 -41.36
C THR A 161 -34.76 -3.53 -40.54
N ALA A 162 -35.40 -4.68 -40.81
CA ALA A 162 -36.60 -5.09 -40.11
C ALA A 162 -36.33 -5.25 -38.59
N GLY A 163 -37.23 -4.80 -37.74
CA GLY A 163 -37.11 -4.93 -36.28
C GLY A 163 -36.04 -4.03 -35.65
N GLY A 164 -35.70 -2.91 -36.25
CA GLY A 164 -34.73 -1.94 -35.72
C GLY A 164 -33.25 -2.33 -35.89
N ARG A 165 -32.98 -3.34 -36.68
CA ARG A 165 -31.61 -3.75 -37.04
C ARG A 165 -30.97 -2.80 -38.01
N VAL A 166 -29.64 -2.75 -38.05
CA VAL A 166 -28.84 -2.02 -39.03
C VAL A 166 -27.76 -2.95 -39.55
N PRO A 167 -27.62 -3.12 -40.90
CA PRO A 167 -26.46 -3.78 -41.46
C PRO A 167 -25.21 -2.95 -41.12
N GLN A 168 -24.32 -3.47 -40.30
CA GLN A 168 -23.18 -2.69 -39.79
C GLN A 168 -22.04 -2.63 -40.81
N SER A 169 -21.85 -3.69 -41.61
CA SER A 169 -20.65 -3.85 -42.44
C SER A 169 -21.02 -3.85 -43.92
N TYR A 170 -21.18 -2.67 -44.52
CA TYR A 170 -21.34 -2.50 -45.96
C TYR A 170 -20.62 -1.26 -46.48
N ALA A 171 -20.21 -1.32 -47.72
CA ALA A 171 -19.63 -0.23 -48.48
C ALA A 171 -20.51 0.12 -49.69
N THR A 172 -20.67 1.40 -50.00
CA THR A 172 -21.37 1.84 -51.19
C THR A 172 -20.36 2.28 -52.25
N VAL A 173 -20.41 1.68 -53.45
CA VAL A 173 -19.50 1.92 -54.55
C VAL A 173 -20.22 2.10 -55.88
N THR A 174 -19.65 2.95 -56.74
CA THR A 174 -20.18 3.23 -58.08
C THR A 174 -19.15 2.84 -59.13
N PRO A 175 -19.44 1.91 -60.05
CA PRO A 175 -18.53 1.58 -61.11
C PRO A 175 -18.47 2.72 -62.14
N ALA A 176 -17.29 2.97 -62.74
CA ALA A 176 -17.11 3.98 -63.77
C ALA A 176 -17.75 3.60 -65.09
N ALA A 177 -17.79 2.31 -65.41
CA ALA A 177 -18.39 1.75 -66.65
C ALA A 177 -18.82 0.31 -66.39
N ASN A 178 -19.58 -0.27 -67.30
CA ASN A 178 -20.11 -1.64 -67.21
C ASN A 178 -19.01 -2.73 -67.09
N ASN A 179 -17.83 -2.44 -67.58
CA ASN A 179 -16.70 -3.39 -67.59
C ASN A 179 -15.58 -2.99 -66.57
N SER A 180 -15.84 -2.06 -65.65
CA SER A 180 -14.86 -1.64 -64.72
C SER A 180 -14.69 -2.65 -63.58
N THR A 181 -13.46 -2.79 -63.08
CA THR A 181 -13.16 -3.49 -61.86
C THR A 181 -12.88 -2.47 -60.75
N ILE A 182 -13.62 -2.55 -59.65
CA ILE A 182 -13.35 -1.80 -58.41
C ILE A 182 -12.78 -2.76 -57.42
N ALA A 183 -11.49 -2.56 -57.12
CA ALA A 183 -10.72 -3.39 -56.23
C ALA A 183 -10.50 -2.69 -54.85
N GLY A 184 -10.19 -3.46 -53.84
CA GLY A 184 -9.86 -2.96 -52.51
C GLY A 184 -11.07 -2.56 -51.67
N ILE A 185 -12.24 -3.17 -51.90
CA ILE A 185 -13.41 -2.99 -51.04
C ILE A 185 -13.22 -3.90 -49.81
N ASP A 186 -12.44 -3.42 -48.86
CA ASP A 186 -11.94 -4.23 -47.73
C ASP A 186 -12.74 -4.03 -46.46
N PHE A 187 -12.81 -5.10 -45.68
CA PHE A 187 -13.45 -5.06 -44.35
C PHE A 187 -12.56 -5.74 -43.29
N GLY A 188 -12.21 -5.00 -42.25
CA GLY A 188 -11.48 -5.51 -41.09
C GLY A 188 -12.39 -5.74 -39.88
N PHE A 189 -12.11 -6.78 -39.14
CA PHE A 189 -12.89 -7.18 -37.98
C PHE A 189 -11.99 -7.47 -36.76
N ASN A 190 -12.55 -7.27 -35.56
CA ASN A 190 -11.94 -7.62 -34.29
C ASN A 190 -13.03 -8.19 -33.35
N PHE A 191 -12.63 -9.03 -32.38
CA PHE A 191 -13.55 -9.67 -31.45
C PHE A 191 -13.45 -9.10 -30.02
N ASP A 192 -12.53 -8.16 -29.80
CA ASP A 192 -12.19 -7.61 -28.46
C ASP A 192 -12.76 -6.20 -28.26
N THR A 193 -13.39 -5.62 -29.28
CA THR A 193 -13.80 -4.21 -29.29
C THR A 193 -15.19 -4.02 -28.67
N VAL A 194 -15.29 -3.03 -27.73
CA VAL A 194 -16.56 -2.61 -27.10
C VAL A 194 -16.92 -1.21 -27.60
N VAL A 195 -18.01 -1.10 -28.35
CA VAL A 195 -18.40 0.14 -29.07
C VAL A 195 -19.75 0.72 -28.61
N ASN A 196 -20.42 0.08 -27.66
CA ASN A 196 -21.70 0.55 -27.14
C ASN A 196 -21.92 0.15 -25.68
N THR A 197 -22.96 0.74 -25.08
CA THR A 197 -23.35 0.52 -23.68
C THR A 197 -24.50 -0.48 -23.54
N ARG A 198 -24.88 -1.19 -24.62
CA ARG A 198 -25.98 -2.15 -24.59
C ARG A 198 -25.60 -3.40 -23.79
N ASP A 199 -26.59 -3.98 -23.17
CA ASP A 199 -26.50 -5.30 -22.58
C ASP A 199 -27.81 -6.06 -22.78
N ALA A 200 -27.73 -7.38 -22.94
CA ALA A 200 -28.88 -8.27 -23.00
C ALA A 200 -28.46 -9.64 -22.44
N THR A 201 -29.37 -10.31 -21.74
CA THR A 201 -29.13 -11.65 -21.21
C THR A 201 -28.99 -12.71 -22.32
N ALA A 202 -29.59 -12.48 -23.48
CA ALA A 202 -29.50 -13.34 -24.66
C ALA A 202 -28.47 -12.82 -25.67
N CYS A 203 -27.22 -12.68 -25.23
CA CYS A 203 -26.10 -12.36 -26.13
C CYS A 203 -25.66 -13.57 -26.95
N GLY A 204 -24.95 -13.29 -28.06
CA GLY A 204 -24.65 -14.25 -29.10
C GLY A 204 -25.56 -14.10 -30.30
N ALA A 205 -25.43 -14.99 -31.29
CA ALA A 205 -26.25 -14.96 -32.47
C ALA A 205 -27.68 -15.40 -32.17
N THR A 206 -28.66 -14.56 -32.53
CA THR A 206 -30.07 -14.89 -32.50
C THR A 206 -30.60 -15.01 -33.91
N ASN A 207 -31.84 -15.52 -34.11
CA ASN A 207 -32.39 -15.86 -35.42
C ASN A 207 -32.25 -14.82 -36.53
N SER A 208 -32.02 -13.55 -36.24
CA SER A 208 -31.91 -12.53 -37.27
C SER A 208 -31.02 -11.33 -36.88
N SER A 209 -30.46 -11.31 -35.70
CA SER A 209 -29.72 -10.14 -35.19
C SER A 209 -28.61 -10.51 -34.19
N TYR A 210 -27.68 -9.58 -34.05
CA TYR A 210 -26.69 -9.60 -32.95
C TYR A 210 -27.05 -8.48 -31.94
N PRO A 211 -27.87 -8.78 -30.96
CA PRO A 211 -28.33 -7.77 -29.99
C PRO A 211 -27.21 -7.20 -29.12
N CYS A 212 -26.16 -7.98 -28.86
CA CYS A 212 -25.03 -7.59 -28.05
C CYS A 212 -23.73 -7.29 -28.80
N GLN A 213 -23.79 -7.20 -30.14
CA GLN A 213 -22.60 -6.86 -30.92
C GLN A 213 -21.90 -5.62 -30.36
N GLY A 214 -20.62 -5.72 -30.11
CA GLY A 214 -19.80 -4.64 -29.53
C GLY A 214 -20.17 -4.23 -28.11
N SER A 215 -20.85 -5.06 -27.34
CA SER A 215 -21.08 -4.88 -25.92
C SER A 215 -19.99 -5.56 -25.09
N LEU A 216 -19.85 -5.17 -23.81
CA LEU A 216 -18.94 -5.80 -22.88
C LEU A 216 -19.25 -7.29 -22.67
N ARG A 217 -20.54 -7.65 -22.55
CA ARG A 217 -20.94 -9.07 -22.41
C ARG A 217 -20.50 -9.91 -23.62
N GLN A 218 -20.62 -9.33 -24.84
CA GLN A 218 -20.17 -10.04 -26.04
C GLN A 218 -18.66 -10.21 -26.08
N PHE A 219 -17.89 -9.21 -25.64
CA PHE A 219 -16.45 -9.36 -25.47
C PHE A 219 -16.12 -10.55 -24.56
N ILE A 220 -16.78 -10.67 -23.40
CA ILE A 220 -16.53 -11.77 -22.47
C ILE A 220 -16.88 -13.13 -23.11
N ILE A 221 -17.98 -13.22 -23.85
CA ILE A 221 -18.35 -14.45 -24.57
C ILE A 221 -17.29 -14.81 -25.61
N ASN A 222 -16.79 -13.81 -26.35
CA ASN A 222 -15.72 -14.01 -27.33
C ASN A 222 -14.44 -14.51 -26.64
N ALA A 223 -13.97 -13.80 -25.61
CA ALA A 223 -12.76 -14.13 -24.86
C ALA A 223 -12.81 -15.52 -24.23
N ASN A 224 -13.96 -15.91 -23.67
CA ASN A 224 -14.14 -17.25 -23.10
C ASN A 224 -14.08 -18.38 -24.15
N ALA A 225 -14.36 -18.08 -25.40
CA ALA A 225 -14.43 -19.08 -26.47
C ALA A 225 -13.19 -19.10 -27.38
N LEU A 226 -12.49 -17.97 -27.48
CA LEU A 226 -11.30 -17.82 -28.32
C LEU A 226 -10.05 -18.06 -27.46
N GLY A 227 -9.14 -18.90 -27.94
CA GLY A 227 -7.87 -19.14 -27.25
C GLY A 227 -6.71 -18.43 -27.97
N GLY A 228 -5.54 -18.52 -27.38
CA GLY A 228 -4.30 -18.03 -27.98
C GLY A 228 -3.90 -16.61 -27.61
N GLU A 229 -4.54 -16.02 -26.61
CA GLU A 229 -4.27 -14.65 -26.13
C GLU A 229 -2.82 -14.47 -25.67
N ALA A 230 -2.20 -15.51 -25.15
CA ALA A 230 -0.80 -15.45 -24.70
C ALA A 230 0.21 -15.06 -25.81
N GLY A 231 -0.17 -15.21 -27.07
CA GLY A 231 0.63 -14.78 -28.23
C GLY A 231 0.26 -13.41 -28.80
N LEU A 232 -0.83 -12.79 -28.30
CA LEU A 232 -1.29 -11.52 -28.82
C LEU A 232 -0.53 -10.35 -28.20
N ALA A 233 -0.15 -9.39 -29.04
CA ALA A 233 0.36 -8.08 -28.64
C ALA A 233 -0.56 -7.02 -29.20
N GLN A 234 -1.57 -6.63 -28.43
CA GLN A 234 -2.51 -5.58 -28.87
C GLN A 234 -1.77 -4.25 -28.98
N SER A 235 -1.89 -3.61 -30.15
CA SER A 235 -1.13 -2.39 -30.50
C SER A 235 -1.78 -1.11 -29.98
N GLY A 236 -2.38 -1.16 -28.78
CA GLY A 236 -3.05 -0.05 -28.14
C GLY A 236 -2.44 0.28 -26.78
N SER A 237 -3.09 1.20 -26.09
CA SER A 237 -2.70 1.61 -24.74
C SER A 237 -3.93 1.69 -23.84
N GLY A 238 -3.70 1.40 -22.54
CA GLY A 238 -4.60 1.69 -21.44
C GLY A 238 -3.98 2.75 -20.54
N GLN A 239 -4.74 3.22 -19.57
CA GLN A 239 -4.27 4.16 -18.57
C GLN A 239 -4.25 3.48 -17.20
N LEU A 240 -3.07 3.43 -16.55
CA LEU A 240 -2.88 2.87 -15.23
C LEU A 240 -2.37 3.96 -14.27
N ASP A 241 -3.04 4.12 -13.10
CA ASP A 241 -2.65 5.09 -12.08
C ASP A 241 -2.41 6.51 -12.66
N GLY A 242 -3.24 6.92 -13.62
CA GLY A 242 -3.10 8.20 -14.32
C GLY A 242 -2.03 8.25 -15.41
N ILE A 243 -1.33 7.14 -15.66
CA ILE A 243 -0.26 7.05 -16.64
C ILE A 243 -0.72 6.19 -17.84
N THR A 244 -0.65 6.73 -19.05
CA THR A 244 -0.87 5.95 -20.27
C THR A 244 0.25 4.93 -20.47
N SER A 245 -0.10 3.67 -20.61
CA SER A 245 0.83 2.55 -20.80
C SER A 245 0.36 1.62 -21.92
N SER A 246 1.29 0.91 -22.54
CA SER A 246 0.96 -0.13 -23.52
C SER A 246 0.07 -1.21 -22.88
N LEU A 247 -0.83 -1.80 -23.68
CA LEU A 247 -1.57 -2.98 -23.24
C LEU A 247 -0.60 -4.13 -22.93
N PRO A 248 -0.82 -4.89 -21.84
CA PRO A 248 0.12 -5.91 -21.44
C PRO A 248 0.16 -7.06 -22.47
N LEU A 249 1.36 -7.50 -22.81
CA LEU A 249 1.58 -8.67 -23.64
C LEU A 249 1.04 -9.94 -22.95
N GLY A 250 0.45 -10.82 -23.72
CA GLY A 250 -0.09 -12.10 -23.22
C GLY A 250 -1.50 -12.01 -22.63
N TYR A 251 -2.15 -10.85 -22.73
CA TYR A 251 -3.56 -10.66 -22.33
C TYR A 251 -4.44 -10.38 -23.51
N GLU A 252 -5.66 -10.90 -23.51
CA GLU A 252 -6.75 -10.43 -24.33
C GLU A 252 -7.46 -9.30 -23.58
N SER A 253 -7.37 -8.08 -24.10
CA SER A 253 -7.91 -6.90 -23.42
C SER A 253 -9.15 -6.37 -24.13
N SER A 254 -10.19 -6.02 -23.39
CA SER A 254 -11.34 -5.31 -23.92
C SER A 254 -10.95 -3.91 -24.39
N ILE A 255 -11.25 -3.59 -25.64
CA ILE A 255 -10.92 -2.31 -26.26
C ILE A 255 -12.18 -1.45 -26.34
N PHE A 256 -12.31 -0.51 -25.43
CA PHE A 256 -13.47 0.40 -25.41
C PHE A 256 -13.29 1.53 -26.42
N MET A 257 -14.30 1.69 -27.25
CA MET A 257 -14.42 2.70 -28.30
C MET A 257 -15.86 3.27 -28.32
N VAL A 258 -16.48 3.42 -27.14
CA VAL A 258 -17.87 3.92 -27.03
C VAL A 258 -17.88 5.39 -27.45
N PRO A 259 -18.60 5.77 -28.52
CA PRO A 259 -18.57 7.14 -29.03
C PRO A 259 -19.21 8.14 -28.05
N GLY A 260 -18.72 9.38 -28.05
CA GLY A 260 -19.20 10.45 -27.18
C GLY A 260 -20.72 10.67 -27.19
N ALA A 261 -21.36 10.46 -28.31
CA ALA A 261 -22.83 10.57 -28.44
C ALA A 261 -23.61 9.47 -27.68
N ALA A 262 -22.95 8.39 -27.28
CA ALA A 262 -23.54 7.28 -26.49
C ALA A 262 -23.26 7.40 -24.98
N LEU A 263 -22.52 8.43 -24.54
CA LEU A 263 -22.21 8.66 -23.15
C LEU A 263 -23.40 9.29 -22.41
N THR A 264 -23.61 8.89 -21.18
CA THR A 264 -24.59 9.48 -20.26
C THR A 264 -23.85 10.30 -19.21
N GLY A 265 -24.02 11.62 -19.19
CA GLY A 265 -23.29 12.49 -18.24
C GLY A 265 -21.76 12.34 -18.37
N ASN A 266 -21.25 12.21 -19.60
CA ASN A 266 -19.85 12.00 -19.94
C ASN A 266 -19.26 10.62 -19.56
N VAL A 267 -20.08 9.64 -19.21
CA VAL A 267 -19.68 8.29 -18.81
C VAL A 267 -20.35 7.25 -19.71
N ALA A 268 -19.64 6.23 -20.09
CA ALA A 268 -20.21 5.05 -20.76
C ALA A 268 -20.92 4.17 -19.70
N VAL A 269 -22.21 4.43 -19.51
CA VAL A 269 -23.03 3.72 -18.52
C VAL A 269 -23.62 2.46 -19.12
N ILE A 270 -23.14 1.30 -18.70
CA ILE A 270 -23.66 -0.02 -19.08
C ILE A 270 -24.60 -0.50 -17.99
N THR A 271 -25.91 -0.49 -18.29
CA THR A 271 -26.91 -1.05 -17.39
C THR A 271 -27.07 -2.54 -17.72
N LEU A 272 -26.66 -3.40 -16.79
CA LEU A 272 -26.69 -4.84 -16.98
C LEU A 272 -28.14 -5.36 -16.90
N ALA A 273 -28.52 -6.16 -17.88
CA ALA A 273 -29.85 -6.79 -17.93
C ALA A 273 -29.97 -8.02 -16.99
N GLY A 274 -28.89 -8.45 -16.41
CA GLY A 274 -28.76 -9.58 -15.49
C GLY A 274 -27.31 -9.86 -15.18
N ALA A 275 -26.99 -10.95 -14.46
CA ALA A 275 -25.60 -11.31 -14.14
C ALA A 275 -24.71 -11.29 -15.38
N LEU A 276 -23.56 -10.63 -15.27
CA LEU A 276 -22.56 -10.61 -16.33
C LEU A 276 -22.02 -12.04 -16.53
N THR A 277 -21.71 -12.40 -17.76
CA THR A 277 -21.06 -13.68 -18.04
C THR A 277 -19.74 -13.76 -17.27
N THR A 278 -19.50 -14.86 -16.55
CA THR A 278 -18.24 -15.08 -15.86
C THR A 278 -17.08 -15.11 -16.87
N VAL A 279 -16.01 -14.42 -16.55
CA VAL A 279 -14.75 -14.48 -17.30
C VAL A 279 -14.06 -15.79 -16.95
N THR A 280 -14.08 -16.76 -17.86
CA THR A 280 -13.41 -18.08 -17.69
C THR A 280 -12.15 -18.21 -18.54
N GLY A 281 -11.99 -17.34 -19.54
CA GLY A 281 -10.75 -17.23 -20.34
C GLY A 281 -9.57 -16.84 -19.46
N THR A 282 -8.44 -17.54 -19.60
CA THR A 282 -7.20 -17.19 -18.90
C THR A 282 -6.60 -15.91 -19.49
N ASN A 283 -5.96 -15.08 -18.65
CA ASN A 283 -5.35 -13.83 -19.05
C ASN A 283 -6.32 -12.89 -19.80
N THR A 284 -7.59 -12.92 -19.46
CA THR A 284 -8.60 -11.99 -19.98
C THR A 284 -8.64 -10.72 -19.16
N ARG A 285 -8.52 -9.57 -19.80
CA ARG A 285 -8.49 -8.26 -19.14
C ARG A 285 -9.70 -7.43 -19.51
N LEU A 286 -10.58 -7.17 -18.57
CA LEU A 286 -11.60 -6.14 -18.66
C LEU A 286 -10.91 -4.79 -18.38
N ASP A 287 -10.66 -3.98 -19.43
CA ASP A 287 -9.90 -2.74 -19.31
C ASP A 287 -10.72 -1.52 -19.75
N ALA A 288 -11.37 -0.87 -18.81
CA ALA A 288 -12.13 0.36 -19.07
C ALA A 288 -11.24 1.57 -19.37
N THR A 289 -9.95 1.52 -19.04
CA THR A 289 -9.03 2.65 -19.26
C THR A 289 -8.73 2.87 -20.75
N THR A 290 -8.97 1.85 -21.58
CA THR A 290 -8.89 1.97 -23.04
C THR A 290 -9.90 2.99 -23.59
N GLN A 291 -11.05 3.20 -22.93
CA GLN A 291 -12.01 4.26 -23.28
C GLN A 291 -11.37 5.65 -23.16
N THR A 292 -10.68 5.91 -22.05
CA THR A 292 -9.98 7.18 -21.81
C THR A 292 -8.94 7.45 -22.90
N VAL A 293 -8.17 6.44 -23.28
CA VAL A 293 -7.09 6.59 -24.28
C VAL A 293 -7.64 6.76 -25.67
N ASN A 294 -8.68 6.00 -26.05
CA ASN A 294 -9.17 5.95 -27.42
C ASN A 294 -10.21 7.03 -27.75
N VAL A 295 -11.01 7.44 -26.77
CA VAL A 295 -12.11 8.40 -27.00
C VAL A 295 -11.84 9.72 -26.29
N GLY A 296 -11.12 9.69 -25.17
CA GLY A 296 -10.74 10.85 -24.39
C GLY A 296 -11.22 10.77 -22.94
N ASN A 297 -10.62 11.62 -22.09
CA ASN A 297 -11.00 11.76 -20.68
C ASN A 297 -12.22 12.67 -20.58
N SER A 298 -13.41 12.11 -20.70
CA SER A 298 -14.68 12.83 -20.64
C SER A 298 -15.20 13.00 -19.21
N ASN A 299 -14.77 12.14 -18.25
CA ASN A 299 -15.13 12.17 -16.84
C ASN A 299 -13.95 12.63 -15.95
N ALA A 300 -13.26 13.67 -16.37
CA ALA A 300 -12.04 14.15 -15.71
C ALA A 300 -12.24 14.45 -14.21
N GLY A 301 -11.23 14.18 -13.41
CA GLY A 301 -11.17 14.42 -11.97
C GLY A 301 -10.73 13.21 -11.19
N THR A 302 -10.61 13.39 -9.86
CA THR A 302 -10.16 12.36 -8.94
C THR A 302 -11.12 12.18 -7.79
N LEU A 303 -11.08 11.01 -7.17
CA LEU A 303 -11.83 10.61 -5.98
C LEU A 303 -10.87 10.07 -4.92
N GLY A 304 -11.38 9.88 -3.71
CA GLY A 304 -10.57 9.41 -2.59
C GLY A 304 -9.81 10.54 -1.89
N THR A 305 -9.12 10.19 -0.82
CA THR A 305 -8.40 11.14 0.04
C THR A 305 -7.03 11.50 -0.54
N GLY A 306 -6.36 10.54 -1.16
CA GLY A 306 -4.97 10.71 -1.58
C GLY A 306 -4.03 10.95 -0.39
N GLY A 307 -2.80 11.39 -0.67
CA GLY A 307 -1.81 11.73 0.35
C GLY A 307 -0.85 10.57 0.66
N THR A 308 -0.65 10.28 1.96
CA THR A 308 0.26 9.21 2.40
C THR A 308 -0.41 8.31 3.43
N VAL A 309 0.05 7.07 3.52
CA VAL A 309 -0.42 6.06 4.47
C VAL A 309 0.75 5.39 5.20
N GLY A 310 0.45 4.88 6.40
CA GLY A 310 1.40 4.19 7.25
C GLY A 310 2.46 5.11 7.86
N VAL A 311 3.29 4.54 8.71
CA VAL A 311 4.38 5.24 9.40
C VAL A 311 5.46 5.70 8.41
N ASP A 312 5.72 4.95 7.36
CA ASP A 312 6.71 5.31 6.34
C ASP A 312 6.21 6.37 5.36
N GLY A 313 4.96 6.81 5.46
CA GLY A 313 4.41 7.83 4.57
C GLY A 313 4.33 7.38 3.12
N VAL A 314 3.93 6.13 2.87
CA VAL A 314 3.80 5.58 1.52
C VAL A 314 2.76 6.37 0.74
N SER A 315 3.09 6.80 -0.48
CA SER A 315 2.17 7.58 -1.31
C SER A 315 0.92 6.78 -1.68
N LEU A 316 -0.24 7.33 -1.34
CA LEU A 316 -1.55 6.86 -1.79
C LEU A 316 -2.09 7.88 -2.80
N PRO A 317 -2.03 7.60 -4.10
CA PRO A 317 -2.55 8.54 -5.09
C PRO A 317 -4.08 8.62 -5.01
N ALA A 318 -4.64 9.78 -5.33
CA ALA A 318 -6.07 9.89 -5.55
C ALA A 318 -6.48 9.12 -6.81
N PHE A 319 -7.67 8.55 -6.80
CA PHE A 319 -8.17 7.65 -7.86
C PHE A 319 -8.74 8.47 -9.01
N GLN A 320 -8.32 8.16 -10.24
CA GLN A 320 -8.93 8.75 -11.43
C GLN A 320 -10.38 8.29 -11.57
N ARG A 321 -11.28 9.21 -11.96
CA ARG A 321 -12.67 8.87 -12.23
C ARG A 321 -12.75 7.94 -13.45
N PRO A 322 -13.46 6.79 -13.33
CA PRO A 322 -13.63 5.87 -14.46
C PRO A 322 -14.49 6.47 -15.59
N GLU A 323 -14.14 6.16 -16.82
CA GLU A 323 -14.94 6.51 -17.99
C GLU A 323 -16.07 5.50 -18.27
N VAL A 324 -16.00 4.31 -17.68
CA VAL A 324 -16.98 3.23 -17.86
C VAL A 324 -17.60 2.88 -16.52
N GLN A 325 -18.93 2.90 -16.47
CA GLN A 325 -19.71 2.52 -15.30
C GLN A 325 -20.56 1.28 -15.60
N LEU A 326 -20.47 0.29 -14.73
CA LEU A 326 -21.42 -0.82 -14.67
C LEU A 326 -22.49 -0.49 -13.64
N THR A 327 -23.75 -0.53 -14.07
CA THR A 327 -24.90 -0.42 -13.18
C THR A 327 -25.62 -1.73 -13.19
N ALA A 328 -25.61 -2.42 -12.06
CA ALA A 328 -26.23 -3.73 -11.90
C ALA A 328 -27.01 -3.77 -10.59
N GLY A 329 -28.15 -4.42 -10.53
CA GLY A 329 -28.74 -4.81 -9.25
C GLY A 329 -28.00 -6.05 -8.75
N ASP A 330 -27.27 -5.94 -7.65
CA ASP A 330 -26.57 -7.05 -6.93
C ASP A 330 -25.86 -8.10 -7.80
N THR A 331 -25.26 -7.69 -8.89
CA THR A 331 -24.62 -8.61 -9.84
C THR A 331 -23.11 -8.68 -9.61
N THR A 332 -22.61 -9.90 -9.65
CA THR A 332 -21.18 -10.19 -9.58
C THR A 332 -20.50 -9.96 -10.92
N VAL A 333 -19.34 -9.32 -10.91
CA VAL A 333 -18.37 -9.39 -12.00
C VAL A 333 -17.32 -10.42 -11.59
N ALA A 334 -17.49 -11.66 -12.10
CA ALA A 334 -16.67 -12.80 -11.70
C ALA A 334 -15.55 -13.08 -12.72
N LEU A 335 -14.33 -13.22 -12.21
CA LEU A 335 -13.12 -13.57 -12.96
C LEU A 335 -12.61 -14.93 -12.42
N ASP A 336 -12.98 -16.02 -13.10
CA ASP A 336 -12.56 -17.38 -12.74
C ASP A 336 -11.38 -17.86 -13.61
N GLY A 337 -11.13 -17.19 -14.73
CA GLY A 337 -9.95 -17.44 -15.55
C GLY A 337 -8.67 -16.99 -14.84
N SER A 338 -7.69 -17.89 -14.71
CA SER A 338 -6.41 -17.55 -14.07
C SER A 338 -5.71 -16.40 -14.79
N GLY A 339 -5.08 -15.51 -14.02
CA GLY A 339 -4.38 -14.33 -14.53
C GLY A 339 -5.29 -13.23 -15.07
N SER A 340 -6.62 -13.38 -14.98
CA SER A 340 -7.56 -12.38 -15.51
C SER A 340 -7.58 -11.10 -14.68
N ALA A 341 -8.01 -9.99 -15.28
CA ALA A 341 -7.97 -8.68 -14.65
C ALA A 341 -9.23 -7.86 -14.90
N ILE A 342 -9.57 -6.99 -13.93
CA ILE A 342 -10.54 -5.92 -14.10
C ILE A 342 -9.90 -4.59 -13.71
N VAL A 343 -9.95 -3.60 -14.63
CA VAL A 343 -9.18 -2.37 -14.51
C VAL A 343 -10.01 -1.15 -14.91
N GLY A 344 -10.10 -0.17 -14.02
CA GLY A 344 -10.60 1.17 -14.33
C GLY A 344 -12.13 1.28 -14.48
N PHE A 345 -12.90 0.40 -13.89
CA PHE A 345 -14.37 0.47 -13.91
C PHE A 345 -14.93 1.17 -12.68
N ALA A 346 -16.08 1.82 -12.84
CA ALA A 346 -16.99 2.11 -11.75
C ALA A 346 -18.07 1.01 -11.67
N LEU A 347 -18.24 0.41 -10.50
CA LEU A 347 -19.32 -0.52 -10.18
C LEU A 347 -20.27 0.17 -9.21
N ARG A 348 -21.40 0.66 -9.68
CA ARG A 348 -22.38 1.37 -8.84
C ARG A 348 -23.09 0.43 -7.87
N GLN A 349 -23.47 -0.76 -8.33
CA GLN A 349 -24.10 -1.83 -7.57
C GLN A 349 -23.40 -3.12 -7.98
N GLY A 350 -23.36 -4.11 -7.08
CA GLY A 350 -22.63 -5.35 -7.33
C GLY A 350 -21.20 -5.32 -6.82
N TYR A 351 -20.51 -6.44 -6.99
CA TYR A 351 -19.16 -6.65 -6.47
C TYR A 351 -18.24 -7.35 -7.48
N ILE A 352 -16.94 -7.26 -7.25
CA ILE A 352 -15.92 -7.98 -8.03
C ILE A 352 -15.59 -9.28 -7.29
N LEU A 353 -15.66 -10.42 -7.99
CA LEU A 353 -15.20 -11.72 -7.50
C LEU A 353 -13.96 -12.17 -8.30
N LEU A 354 -12.85 -12.34 -7.62
CA LEU A 354 -11.62 -12.90 -8.17
C LEU A 354 -11.54 -14.39 -7.79
N GLY A 355 -12.13 -15.26 -8.63
CA GLY A 355 -12.20 -16.70 -8.41
C GLY A 355 -10.95 -17.44 -8.92
N GLY A 356 -10.32 -16.96 -9.98
CA GLY A 356 -9.13 -17.56 -10.58
C GLY A 356 -7.83 -17.24 -9.83
N THR A 357 -6.81 -18.07 -10.03
CA THR A 357 -5.47 -17.82 -9.47
C THR A 357 -4.78 -16.67 -10.19
N GLY A 358 -4.13 -15.77 -9.43
CA GLY A 358 -3.36 -14.64 -9.97
C GLY A 358 -4.21 -13.53 -10.59
N CYS A 359 -5.50 -13.45 -10.26
CA CYS A 359 -6.38 -12.40 -10.76
C CYS A 359 -6.03 -11.01 -10.19
N LEU A 360 -6.34 -9.97 -10.96
CA LEU A 360 -6.06 -8.58 -10.63
C LEU A 360 -7.32 -7.72 -10.62
N ALA A 361 -7.57 -6.99 -9.53
CA ALA A 361 -8.50 -5.85 -9.51
C ALA A 361 -7.71 -4.56 -9.28
N ARG A 362 -7.75 -3.63 -10.25
CA ARG A 362 -6.93 -2.42 -10.18
C ARG A 362 -7.67 -1.17 -10.67
N ASN A 363 -7.45 -0.06 -9.97
CA ASN A 363 -8.00 1.26 -10.33
C ASN A 363 -9.53 1.27 -10.50
N ASN A 364 -10.24 0.41 -9.78
CA ASN A 364 -11.70 0.36 -9.83
C ASN A 364 -12.30 1.24 -8.72
N LEU A 365 -13.45 1.81 -9.02
CA LEU A 365 -14.33 2.47 -8.08
C LEU A 365 -15.51 1.52 -7.80
N VAL A 366 -15.62 1.00 -6.59
CA VAL A 366 -16.63 0.01 -6.23
C VAL A 366 -17.60 0.58 -5.20
N GLY A 367 -18.91 0.49 -5.49
CA GLY A 367 -19.97 0.96 -4.62
C GLY A 367 -20.41 2.41 -4.86
N MET A 368 -19.96 3.07 -5.93
CA MET A 368 -20.28 4.45 -6.27
C MET A 368 -20.47 4.62 -7.77
N THR A 369 -21.11 5.73 -8.17
CA THR A 369 -21.13 6.15 -9.58
C THR A 369 -19.74 6.61 -10.04
N ALA A 370 -19.46 6.54 -11.31
CA ALA A 370 -18.20 6.99 -11.90
C ALA A 370 -17.88 8.48 -11.62
N THR A 371 -18.89 9.30 -11.33
CA THR A 371 -18.73 10.71 -10.96
C THR A 371 -18.47 10.93 -9.47
N GLY A 372 -18.53 9.88 -8.67
CA GLY A 372 -18.39 9.96 -7.21
C GLY A 372 -19.64 10.49 -6.48
N SER A 373 -20.75 10.72 -7.20
CA SER A 373 -22.01 11.09 -6.58
C SER A 373 -22.76 9.84 -6.14
N SER A 374 -23.27 9.87 -4.94
CA SER A 374 -24.03 8.89 -4.16
C SER A 374 -23.94 7.42 -4.58
N ALA A 375 -23.49 6.64 -3.67
CA ALA A 375 -23.72 5.22 -3.65
C ALA A 375 -25.22 4.96 -3.42
N ASP A 376 -25.85 4.21 -4.29
CA ASP A 376 -27.10 3.54 -4.03
C ASP A 376 -26.75 2.05 -3.88
N ASN A 377 -26.46 1.67 -2.66
CA ASN A 377 -25.91 0.36 -2.35
C ASN A 377 -26.88 -0.45 -1.48
N SER A 378 -28.13 -0.34 -1.76
CA SER A 378 -29.17 -1.00 -0.96
C SER A 378 -29.01 -2.51 -0.85
N ALA A 379 -28.10 -3.13 -1.60
CA ALA A 379 -28.00 -4.58 -1.64
C ALA A 379 -26.60 -5.19 -1.87
N ALA A 380 -25.55 -4.48 -2.26
CA ALA A 380 -24.24 -5.12 -2.42
C ALA A 380 -23.59 -5.42 -1.08
N ALA A 381 -23.50 -6.69 -0.74
CA ALA A 381 -22.93 -7.14 0.54
C ALA A 381 -21.42 -6.89 0.61
N TYR A 382 -20.70 -6.96 -0.50
CA TYR A 382 -19.24 -6.90 -0.56
C TYR A 382 -18.74 -5.99 -1.68
N GLY A 383 -17.49 -5.51 -1.57
CA GLY A 383 -16.86 -4.72 -2.61
C GLY A 383 -16.01 -5.56 -3.56
N ILE A 384 -14.87 -6.04 -3.09
CA ILE A 384 -13.98 -6.94 -3.83
C ILE A 384 -13.77 -8.20 -2.99
N THR A 385 -14.20 -9.33 -3.52
CA THR A 385 -14.06 -10.63 -2.87
C THR A 385 -13.09 -11.48 -3.67
N PHE A 386 -12.21 -12.21 -3.03
CA PHE A 386 -11.34 -13.16 -3.71
C PHE A 386 -11.32 -14.53 -3.04
N GLN A 387 -11.43 -15.55 -3.88
CA GLN A 387 -11.38 -16.96 -3.53
C GLN A 387 -10.12 -17.60 -4.16
N GLY A 388 -9.66 -17.05 -5.28
CA GLY A 388 -8.46 -17.52 -5.97
C GLY A 388 -7.17 -17.17 -5.22
N MET A 389 -6.16 -18.01 -5.36
CA MET A 389 -4.84 -17.80 -4.77
C MET A 389 -4.07 -16.69 -5.50
N SER A 390 -3.14 -16.05 -4.79
CA SER A 390 -2.21 -15.07 -5.37
C SER A 390 -2.90 -13.91 -6.11
N ALA A 391 -4.10 -13.53 -5.68
CA ALA A 391 -4.80 -12.37 -6.22
C ALA A 391 -4.09 -11.06 -5.85
N THR A 392 -4.23 -10.05 -6.71
CA THR A 392 -3.76 -8.70 -6.43
C THR A 392 -4.93 -7.72 -6.46
N VAL A 393 -5.17 -7.07 -5.34
CA VAL A 393 -6.18 -6.01 -5.19
C VAL A 393 -5.43 -4.70 -4.93
N ARG A 394 -5.35 -3.85 -5.95
CA ARG A 394 -4.47 -2.68 -5.90
C ARG A 394 -5.13 -1.40 -6.39
N SER A 395 -4.89 -0.30 -5.69
CA SER A 395 -5.29 1.04 -6.13
C SER A 395 -6.79 1.13 -6.45
N ASN A 396 -7.65 0.48 -5.65
CA ASN A 396 -9.10 0.59 -5.79
C ASN A 396 -9.66 1.54 -4.73
N PHE A 397 -10.72 2.24 -5.06
CA PHE A 397 -11.54 2.98 -4.10
C PHE A 397 -12.85 2.22 -3.89
N VAL A 398 -13.05 1.73 -2.67
CA VAL A 398 -14.15 0.82 -2.33
C VAL A 398 -15.04 1.46 -1.27
N THR A 399 -16.35 1.54 -1.56
CA THR A 399 -17.34 2.12 -0.66
C THR A 399 -18.62 1.26 -0.68
N VAL A 400 -18.78 0.34 0.24
CA VAL A 400 -19.88 -0.64 0.24
C VAL A 400 -20.58 -0.74 1.58
N ASN A 401 -21.71 -1.45 1.64
CA ASN A 401 -22.56 -1.60 2.82
C ASN A 401 -22.15 -2.76 3.77
N ASN A 402 -21.19 -3.57 3.38
CA ASN A 402 -20.65 -4.68 4.17
C ASN A 402 -19.12 -4.59 4.16
N SER A 403 -18.42 -5.68 4.03
CA SER A 403 -16.96 -5.67 3.98
C SER A 403 -16.45 -5.12 2.64
N GLY A 404 -15.50 -4.20 2.70
CA GLY A 404 -14.96 -3.54 1.51
C GLY A 404 -14.15 -4.48 0.63
N ILE A 405 -13.06 -5.03 1.17
CA ILE A 405 -12.21 -6.02 0.49
C ILE A 405 -12.15 -7.24 1.39
N ARG A 406 -12.49 -8.44 0.86
CA ARG A 406 -12.47 -9.64 1.70
C ARG A 406 -11.97 -10.88 0.98
N THR A 407 -11.42 -11.80 1.76
CA THR A 407 -11.27 -13.20 1.32
C THR A 407 -12.60 -13.95 1.51
N ASP A 408 -12.79 -15.06 0.80
CA ASP A 408 -13.93 -15.96 1.01
C ASP A 408 -13.49 -17.41 0.82
N SER A 409 -13.10 -18.06 1.89
CA SER A 409 -12.62 -19.45 1.93
C SER A 409 -11.39 -19.75 1.05
N GLY A 410 -10.64 -18.73 0.67
CA GLY A 410 -9.44 -18.81 -0.19
C GLY A 410 -8.64 -17.52 -0.13
N GLY A 411 -7.83 -17.25 -1.16
CA GLY A 411 -7.08 -16.02 -1.29
C GLY A 411 -5.66 -16.07 -0.73
N SER A 412 -5.15 -17.23 -0.34
CA SER A 412 -3.75 -17.36 0.12
C SER A 412 -2.75 -16.86 -0.92
N GLY A 413 -1.65 -16.26 -0.46
CA GLY A 413 -0.60 -15.71 -1.31
C GLY A 413 -0.95 -14.35 -1.94
N SER A 414 -2.05 -13.72 -1.54
CA SER A 414 -2.56 -12.49 -2.18
C SER A 414 -1.95 -11.21 -1.64
N LEU A 415 -2.05 -10.15 -2.46
CA LEU A 415 -1.58 -8.80 -2.14
C LEU A 415 -2.75 -7.80 -2.18
N ILE A 416 -2.98 -7.11 -1.07
CA ILE A 416 -3.96 -6.02 -0.94
C ILE A 416 -3.16 -4.73 -0.67
N THR A 417 -3.10 -3.82 -1.65
CA THR A 417 -2.20 -2.66 -1.53
C THR A 417 -2.73 -1.40 -2.19
N LEU A 418 -2.41 -0.25 -1.60
CA LEU A 418 -2.75 1.08 -2.14
C LEU A 418 -4.25 1.27 -2.37
N ASN A 419 -5.11 0.56 -1.64
CA ASN A 419 -6.54 0.76 -1.73
C ASN A 419 -7.01 1.79 -0.69
N GLU A 420 -8.05 2.53 -1.01
CA GLU A 420 -8.85 3.27 -0.04
C GLU A 420 -10.18 2.55 0.14
N VAL A 421 -10.46 2.14 1.37
CA VAL A 421 -11.73 1.53 1.74
C VAL A 421 -12.42 2.46 2.73
N ALA A 422 -13.59 2.96 2.35
CA ALA A 422 -14.27 3.98 3.11
C ALA A 422 -15.77 3.76 3.15
N ARG A 423 -16.39 4.13 4.25
CA ARG A 423 -17.85 4.22 4.33
C ARG A 423 -18.35 5.45 3.57
N PRO A 424 -19.40 5.35 2.75
CA PRO A 424 -20.01 6.51 2.11
C PRO A 424 -20.71 7.41 3.13
N THR A 425 -20.78 8.70 2.84
CA THR A 425 -21.32 9.72 3.75
C THR A 425 -22.86 9.72 3.88
N SER A 426 -23.57 8.99 3.01
CA SER A 426 -25.04 8.91 3.06
C SER A 426 -25.56 7.58 2.50
N GLY A 427 -26.68 7.11 3.04
CA GLY A 427 -27.46 5.99 2.47
C GLY A 427 -27.06 4.59 2.95
N HIS A 428 -26.16 4.43 3.92
CA HIS A 428 -25.66 3.13 4.36
C HIS A 428 -25.86 2.93 5.86
N THR A 429 -26.52 1.85 6.22
CA THR A 429 -26.87 1.53 7.61
C THR A 429 -25.99 0.47 8.24
N ASN A 430 -25.14 -0.21 7.46
CA ASN A 430 -24.36 -1.34 7.97
C ASN A 430 -23.08 -1.51 7.19
N THR A 431 -21.99 -0.99 7.68
CA THR A 431 -20.67 -1.36 7.20
C THR A 431 -19.99 -2.19 8.28
N PHE A 432 -19.56 -3.37 7.93
CA PHE A 432 -18.63 -4.15 8.75
C PHE A 432 -17.21 -3.63 8.48
N ASP A 433 -16.26 -4.50 8.25
CA ASP A 433 -14.86 -4.14 8.15
C ASP A 433 -14.46 -3.54 6.81
N GLY A 434 -13.43 -2.71 6.86
CA GLY A 434 -12.82 -2.21 5.64
C GLY A 434 -12.14 -3.32 4.84
N ILE A 435 -11.20 -4.03 5.46
CA ILE A 435 -10.51 -5.19 4.89
C ILE A 435 -10.69 -6.38 5.83
N LEU A 436 -11.24 -7.48 5.34
CA LEU A 436 -11.62 -8.65 6.12
C LEU A 436 -10.99 -9.93 5.56
N LEU A 437 -10.14 -10.59 6.34
CA LEU A 437 -9.54 -11.86 5.97
C LEU A 437 -10.30 -13.01 6.63
N VAL A 438 -11.19 -13.67 5.88
CA VAL A 438 -12.09 -14.74 6.34
C VAL A 438 -11.54 -16.10 5.98
N GLY A 439 -11.74 -17.07 6.86
CA GLY A 439 -11.44 -18.50 6.61
C GLY A 439 -9.96 -18.84 6.79
N ASN A 440 -9.59 -20.03 6.34
CA ASN A 440 -8.21 -20.53 6.43
C ASN A 440 -7.33 -19.86 5.35
N VAL A 441 -6.57 -18.86 5.72
CA VAL A 441 -5.78 -18.05 4.80
C VAL A 441 -4.32 -17.97 5.21
N SER A 442 -3.43 -17.87 4.23
CA SER A 442 -1.99 -17.79 4.50
C SER A 442 -1.24 -16.92 3.50
N SER A 443 -0.11 -16.37 3.95
CA SER A 443 0.83 -15.63 3.09
C SER A 443 0.19 -14.43 2.39
N ILE A 444 -0.74 -13.72 3.08
CA ILE A 444 -1.38 -12.52 2.55
C ILE A 444 -0.64 -11.28 3.05
N GLN A 445 -0.47 -10.33 2.15
CA GLN A 445 0.09 -9.02 2.45
C GLN A 445 -0.99 -7.95 2.32
N VAL A 446 -1.26 -7.23 3.42
CA VAL A 446 -2.13 -6.06 3.48
C VAL A 446 -1.25 -4.85 3.74
N THR A 447 -0.93 -4.09 2.70
CA THR A 447 0.10 -3.07 2.81
C THR A 447 -0.29 -1.74 2.16
N ALA A 448 0.03 -0.64 2.83
CA ALA A 448 -0.15 0.71 2.30
C ALA A 448 -1.62 1.02 1.88
N ASN A 449 -2.61 0.53 2.63
CA ASN A 449 -4.01 0.85 2.41
C ASN A 449 -4.48 1.95 3.37
N LEU A 450 -5.57 2.62 3.02
CA LEU A 450 -6.34 3.50 3.87
C LEU A 450 -7.70 2.85 4.15
N ALA A 451 -7.94 2.41 5.40
CA ALA A 451 -9.24 1.94 5.87
C ALA A 451 -9.83 2.99 6.82
N ARG A 452 -10.99 3.56 6.47
CA ARG A 452 -11.56 4.68 7.22
C ARG A 452 -13.07 4.69 7.28
N ASP A 453 -13.56 5.27 8.36
CA ASP A 453 -14.97 5.59 8.56
C ASP A 453 -15.89 4.35 8.57
N GLN A 454 -15.36 3.15 8.79
CA GLN A 454 -16.17 1.92 8.87
C GLN A 454 -17.02 1.92 10.15
N GLN A 455 -18.11 1.16 10.14
CA GLN A 455 -18.90 0.94 11.35
C GLN A 455 -18.28 -0.16 12.21
N GLY A 456 -17.72 -1.19 11.61
CA GLY A 456 -16.86 -2.20 12.21
C GLY A 456 -15.39 -1.79 12.21
N GLY A 457 -14.51 -2.77 12.25
CA GLY A 457 -13.06 -2.59 12.21
C GLY A 457 -12.56 -2.06 10.87
N GLY A 458 -11.38 -1.45 10.89
CA GLY A 458 -10.70 -1.06 9.65
C GLY A 458 -10.07 -2.25 8.93
N ILE A 459 -9.40 -3.15 9.67
CA ILE A 459 -8.77 -4.37 9.16
C ILE A 459 -8.94 -5.49 10.18
N GLU A 460 -9.64 -6.57 9.79
CA GLU A 460 -9.81 -7.78 10.60
C GLU A 460 -9.05 -8.97 9.99
N VAL A 461 -8.40 -9.77 10.82
CA VAL A 461 -7.73 -11.02 10.43
C VAL A 461 -8.33 -12.20 11.18
N GLY A 462 -8.92 -13.16 10.44
CA GLY A 462 -9.37 -14.43 11.00
C GLY A 462 -10.80 -14.46 11.49
N HIS A 463 -11.70 -13.76 10.86
CA HIS A 463 -13.13 -13.73 11.22
C HIS A 463 -13.75 -15.12 11.42
N GLY A 464 -14.54 -15.25 12.46
CA GLY A 464 -15.31 -16.46 12.77
C GLY A 464 -14.69 -17.41 13.80
N GLY A 465 -13.66 -17.00 14.56
CA GLY A 465 -13.16 -17.70 15.78
C GLY A 465 -12.64 -19.12 15.59
N GLY A 466 -12.79 -19.70 14.42
CA GLY A 466 -12.34 -21.05 14.04
C GLY A 466 -11.35 -21.08 12.88
N ALA A 467 -11.07 -19.93 12.30
CA ALA A 467 -10.22 -19.81 11.13
C ALA A 467 -8.73 -19.93 11.48
N ALA A 468 -7.94 -20.57 10.63
CA ALA A 468 -6.49 -20.58 10.71
C ALA A 468 -5.91 -19.48 9.81
N ALA A 469 -5.13 -18.57 10.40
CA ALA A 469 -4.41 -17.54 9.65
C ALA A 469 -2.90 -17.68 9.89
N SER A 470 -2.10 -17.65 8.84
CA SER A 470 -0.64 -17.79 8.98
C SER A 470 0.14 -16.96 7.98
N ASN A 471 1.30 -16.46 8.40
CA ASN A 471 2.18 -15.62 7.58
C ASN A 471 1.43 -14.42 6.96
N ILE A 472 0.62 -13.74 7.77
CA ILE A 472 -0.11 -12.52 7.37
C ILE A 472 0.70 -11.32 7.78
N THR A 473 0.93 -10.41 6.83
CA THR A 473 1.63 -9.16 7.10
C THR A 473 0.67 -7.99 6.86
N VAL A 474 0.40 -7.21 7.91
CA VAL A 474 -0.39 -5.97 7.88
C VAL A 474 0.57 -4.82 8.16
N THR A 475 1.00 -4.10 7.11
CA THR A 475 2.09 -3.12 7.25
C THR A 475 1.83 -1.82 6.51
N ASN A 476 2.27 -0.71 7.08
CA ASN A 476 2.15 0.62 6.48
C ASN A 476 0.72 1.02 6.08
N ASN A 477 -0.31 0.47 6.72
CA ASN A 477 -1.68 0.92 6.51
C ASN A 477 -1.99 2.13 7.39
N THR A 478 -2.92 2.95 6.95
CA THR A 478 -3.58 3.95 7.80
C THR A 478 -4.99 3.47 8.11
N VAL A 479 -5.29 3.32 9.39
CA VAL A 479 -6.57 2.85 9.90
C VAL A 479 -7.12 3.92 10.83
N ARG A 480 -8.21 4.59 10.41
CA ARG A 480 -8.69 5.76 11.15
C ARG A 480 -10.20 5.95 11.12
N ALA A 481 -10.73 6.51 12.20
CA ALA A 481 -12.14 6.89 12.33
C ALA A 481 -13.10 5.69 12.10
N ASN A 482 -12.69 4.49 12.48
CA ASN A 482 -13.51 3.28 12.40
C ASN A 482 -14.21 3.00 13.73
N GLY A 483 -15.22 2.13 13.73
CA GLY A 483 -15.95 1.73 14.92
C GLY A 483 -17.04 2.71 15.36
N PHE A 484 -17.46 3.66 14.51
CA PHE A 484 -18.53 4.61 14.83
C PHE A 484 -19.84 4.30 14.12
N THR A 485 -20.98 4.56 14.78
CA THR A 485 -22.31 4.31 14.20
C THR A 485 -22.59 5.18 12.97
N THR A 486 -21.95 6.36 12.87
CA THR A 486 -22.09 7.30 11.75
C THR A 486 -20.75 7.90 11.36
N VAL A 487 -20.57 8.23 10.08
CA VAL A 487 -19.37 8.94 9.60
C VAL A 487 -19.26 10.30 10.28
N GLY A 488 -18.10 10.59 10.86
CA GLY A 488 -17.87 11.83 11.63
C GLY A 488 -18.68 11.92 12.94
N GLY A 489 -19.34 10.82 13.34
CA GLY A 489 -20.04 10.71 14.61
C GLY A 489 -19.10 10.47 15.78
N THR A 490 -19.66 10.52 16.98
CA THR A 490 -18.94 10.25 18.24
C THR A 490 -19.48 9.05 19.01
N THR A 491 -20.56 8.43 18.51
CA THR A 491 -21.16 7.25 19.16
C THR A 491 -20.49 6.01 18.62
N ALA A 492 -19.86 5.25 19.53
CA ALA A 492 -19.25 3.96 19.22
C ALA A 492 -20.31 2.96 18.71
N SER A 493 -19.90 2.09 17.80
CA SER A 493 -20.69 0.96 17.30
C SER A 493 -20.64 -0.22 18.25
N SER A 494 -21.20 -1.36 17.85
CA SER A 494 -21.02 -2.63 18.56
C SER A 494 -19.61 -3.22 18.40
N GLU A 495 -18.87 -2.73 17.41
CA GLU A 495 -17.48 -3.11 17.08
C GLU A 495 -16.61 -1.87 17.00
N PRO A 496 -16.25 -1.27 18.15
CA PRO A 496 -15.51 -0.01 18.17
C PRO A 496 -13.99 -0.23 18.06
N ILE A 497 -13.50 -0.83 16.97
CA ILE A 497 -12.12 -1.30 16.85
C ILE A 497 -11.42 -0.64 15.67
N GLY A 498 -10.12 -0.41 15.78
CA GLY A 498 -9.28 -0.02 14.64
C GLY A 498 -8.92 -1.24 13.79
N MET A 499 -8.19 -2.18 14.37
CA MET A 499 -7.82 -3.47 13.77
C MET A 499 -7.99 -4.58 14.80
N ASP A 500 -8.22 -5.82 14.32
CA ASP A 500 -8.28 -6.97 15.21
C ASP A 500 -7.77 -8.26 14.61
N VAL A 501 -7.50 -9.21 15.51
CA VAL A 501 -7.11 -10.58 15.20
C VAL A 501 -8.02 -11.54 15.94
N PHE A 502 -8.90 -12.20 15.20
CA PHE A 502 -9.86 -13.17 15.72
C PHE A 502 -9.67 -14.56 15.08
N ALA A 503 -8.44 -15.05 15.02
CA ALA A 503 -8.10 -16.35 14.45
C ALA A 503 -7.93 -17.40 15.56
N ALA A 504 -8.57 -18.56 15.44
CA ALA A 504 -8.47 -19.66 16.42
C ALA A 504 -7.04 -20.23 16.50
N THR A 505 -6.34 -20.24 15.39
CA THR A 505 -4.92 -20.64 15.32
C THR A 505 -4.19 -19.72 14.34
N GLY A 506 -3.02 -19.24 14.75
CA GLY A 506 -2.23 -18.37 13.88
C GLY A 506 -0.74 -18.51 14.17
N SER A 507 0.07 -18.24 13.18
CA SER A 507 1.52 -18.10 13.34
C SER A 507 2.07 -17.15 12.28
N GLY A 508 3.09 -16.35 12.63
CA GLY A 508 3.67 -15.38 11.72
C GLY A 508 2.70 -14.26 11.34
N LEU A 509 1.87 -13.84 12.28
CA LEU A 509 0.98 -12.68 12.13
C LEU A 509 1.75 -11.43 12.55
N VAL A 510 1.95 -10.49 11.63
CA VAL A 510 2.77 -9.30 11.86
C VAL A 510 2.00 -8.04 11.51
N PHE A 511 1.79 -7.17 12.50
CA PHE A 511 1.21 -5.84 12.37
C PHE A 511 2.31 -4.81 12.60
N SER A 512 2.79 -4.16 11.55
CA SER A 512 3.94 -3.29 11.66
C SER A 512 3.80 -1.98 10.90
N ARG A 513 4.34 -0.91 11.48
CA ARG A 513 4.41 0.42 10.83
C ARG A 513 3.06 0.98 10.37
N ASN A 514 1.96 0.49 10.97
CA ASN A 514 0.65 1.03 10.69
C ASN A 514 0.42 2.33 11.47
N LEU A 515 -0.33 3.25 10.88
CA LEU A 515 -0.81 4.47 11.52
C LEU A 515 -2.27 4.24 11.94
N VAL A 516 -2.52 4.05 13.23
CA VAL A 516 -3.82 3.66 13.79
C VAL A 516 -4.32 4.77 14.71
N ARG A 517 -5.38 5.46 14.30
CA ARG A 517 -5.80 6.67 15.03
C ARG A 517 -7.27 7.00 14.90
N ASP A 518 -7.75 7.77 15.86
CA ASP A 518 -9.11 8.33 15.86
C ASP A 518 -10.21 7.26 15.79
N ASN A 519 -9.93 5.99 16.12
CA ASN A 519 -10.92 4.92 16.14
C ASN A 519 -11.77 4.98 17.43
N ALA A 520 -12.98 4.45 17.41
CA ALA A 520 -13.94 4.59 18.51
C ALA A 520 -13.55 3.81 19.79
N GLY A 521 -12.71 2.81 19.67
CA GLY A 521 -12.19 1.98 20.76
C GLY A 521 -10.71 1.68 20.57
N PRO A 522 -10.22 0.47 20.89
CA PRO A 522 -8.80 0.14 20.80
C PRO A 522 -8.21 0.28 19.41
N GLY A 523 -6.88 0.52 19.38
CA GLY A 523 -6.14 0.54 18.14
C GLY A 523 -6.05 -0.84 17.48
N ILE A 524 -5.46 -1.82 18.18
CA ILE A 524 -5.37 -3.23 17.75
C ILE A 524 -5.84 -4.14 18.89
N VAL A 525 -6.77 -5.04 18.60
CA VAL A 525 -7.26 -6.05 19.56
C VAL A 525 -6.81 -7.43 19.12
N VAL A 526 -6.25 -8.21 20.04
CA VAL A 526 -5.97 -9.64 19.87
C VAL A 526 -6.94 -10.41 20.74
N ILE A 527 -7.82 -11.24 20.13
CA ILE A 527 -8.95 -11.84 20.85
C ILE A 527 -8.69 -13.30 21.21
N THR A 528 -8.25 -14.12 20.25
CA THR A 528 -8.05 -15.57 20.50
C THR A 528 -6.68 -16.05 20.08
N SER A 529 -5.92 -15.23 19.34
CA SER A 529 -4.68 -15.64 18.72
C SER A 529 -3.48 -15.52 19.65
N THR A 530 -2.52 -16.41 19.46
CA THR A 530 -1.16 -16.31 20.00
C THR A 530 -0.17 -16.12 18.86
N GLY A 531 1.05 -15.67 19.13
CA GLY A 531 2.08 -15.47 18.13
C GLY A 531 1.83 -14.28 17.21
N VAL A 532 1.16 -13.24 17.71
CA VAL A 532 0.91 -11.99 16.99
C VAL A 532 1.98 -10.96 17.35
N THR A 533 2.79 -10.58 16.37
CA THR A 533 3.80 -9.54 16.53
C THR A 533 3.24 -8.18 16.13
N ILE A 534 3.25 -7.23 17.08
CA ILE A 534 2.79 -5.85 16.88
C ILE A 534 3.99 -4.93 17.12
N THR A 535 4.54 -4.33 16.06
CA THR A 535 5.83 -3.64 16.12
C THR A 535 5.87 -2.35 15.32
N GLN A 536 6.52 -1.31 15.82
CA GLN A 536 6.77 -0.05 15.13
C GLN A 536 5.50 0.66 14.60
N ASN A 537 4.32 0.36 15.15
CA ASN A 537 3.10 1.07 14.80
C ASN A 537 3.05 2.43 15.48
N SER A 538 2.25 3.34 14.95
CA SER A 538 1.94 4.63 15.55
C SER A 538 0.48 4.68 15.94
N PHE A 539 0.20 4.97 17.19
CA PHE A 539 -1.16 5.05 17.74
C PHE A 539 -1.44 6.46 18.27
N SER A 540 -2.64 6.97 17.98
CA SER A 540 -3.05 8.27 18.50
C SER A 540 -4.57 8.45 18.52
N SER A 541 -5.09 9.02 19.61
CA SER A 541 -6.50 9.44 19.74
C SER A 541 -7.50 8.30 19.52
N ASN A 542 -7.14 7.05 19.86
CA ASN A 542 -8.08 5.94 19.86
C ASN A 542 -8.94 6.01 21.13
N GLY A 543 -10.18 5.53 21.10
CA GLY A 543 -11.10 5.58 22.22
C GLY A 543 -10.85 4.51 23.30
N GLY A 544 -9.91 3.60 23.08
CA GLY A 544 -9.47 2.55 24.00
C GLY A 544 -7.96 2.36 23.97
N SER A 545 -7.45 1.28 24.56
CA SER A 545 -6.02 0.93 24.56
C SER A 545 -5.44 0.89 23.14
N SER A 546 -4.20 1.32 22.97
CA SER A 546 -3.51 1.17 21.68
C SER A 546 -3.43 -0.28 21.23
N ILE A 547 -3.09 -1.18 22.16
CA ILE A 547 -3.12 -2.64 22.01
C ILE A 547 -3.97 -3.18 23.16
N ASP A 548 -4.90 -4.08 22.86
CA ASP A 548 -5.76 -4.76 23.83
C ASP A 548 -5.65 -6.28 23.61
N LEU A 549 -5.21 -7.01 24.61
CA LEU A 549 -5.18 -8.47 24.63
C LEU A 549 -6.45 -8.97 25.32
N ASP A 550 -7.57 -9.11 24.58
CA ASP A 550 -8.88 -9.38 25.15
C ASP A 550 -9.13 -10.88 25.43
N PRO A 551 -9.09 -11.35 26.69
CA PRO A 551 -9.24 -12.76 27.01
C PRO A 551 -10.67 -13.28 26.93
N ARG A 552 -11.66 -12.44 26.66
CA ARG A 552 -13.07 -12.85 26.64
C ARG A 552 -13.40 -13.78 25.48
N GLY A 553 -12.61 -13.74 24.39
CA GLY A 553 -12.85 -14.55 23.20
C GLY A 553 -14.19 -14.24 22.48
N LEU A 554 -14.70 -13.03 22.65
CA LEU A 554 -15.96 -12.60 22.05
C LEU A 554 -15.76 -12.25 20.58
N ASP A 555 -16.77 -12.52 19.78
CA ASP A 555 -16.82 -12.05 18.39
C ASP A 555 -16.71 -10.52 18.34
N PRO A 556 -15.81 -9.94 17.53
CA PRO A 556 -15.61 -8.49 17.41
C PRO A 556 -16.92 -7.72 17.20
N ASN A 557 -17.83 -8.25 16.38
CA ASN A 557 -19.13 -7.64 16.08
C ASN A 557 -20.06 -7.50 17.29
N THR A 558 -19.78 -8.22 18.37
CA THR A 558 -20.61 -8.26 19.58
C THR A 558 -19.86 -7.97 20.87
N MET A 559 -18.55 -7.70 20.79
CA MET A 559 -17.71 -7.58 21.98
C MET A 559 -18.04 -6.36 22.85
N GLY A 560 -18.66 -5.34 22.28
CA GLY A 560 -19.01 -4.09 22.97
C GLY A 560 -17.76 -3.32 23.42
N ALA A 561 -17.80 -2.70 24.60
CA ALA A 561 -16.65 -1.97 25.11
C ALA A 561 -15.49 -2.91 25.46
N PRO A 562 -14.26 -2.62 25.01
CA PRO A 562 -13.05 -3.37 25.36
C PRO A 562 -12.77 -3.36 26.86
N GLN A 563 -11.95 -4.32 27.32
CA GLN A 563 -11.63 -4.46 28.76
C GLN A 563 -10.58 -3.46 29.25
N GLY A 564 -9.75 -2.93 28.37
CA GLY A 564 -8.60 -2.12 28.71
C GLY A 564 -7.40 -2.98 29.14
N VAL A 565 -6.37 -2.33 29.67
CA VAL A 565 -5.07 -2.96 29.95
C VAL A 565 -5.17 -4.05 31.00
N THR A 566 -4.65 -5.24 30.71
CA THR A 566 -4.45 -6.35 31.64
C THR A 566 -3.20 -6.10 32.48
N LEU A 567 -3.37 -6.01 33.81
CA LEU A 567 -2.23 -5.75 34.71
C LEU A 567 -1.29 -6.96 34.76
N ASN A 568 0.02 -6.67 34.80
CA ASN A 568 1.06 -7.70 34.91
C ASN A 568 0.86 -8.62 36.13
N ASP A 569 1.07 -9.90 35.94
CA ASP A 569 1.00 -10.92 36.98
C ASP A 569 2.38 -11.53 37.27
N ASN A 570 2.48 -12.21 38.43
CA ASN A 570 3.76 -12.79 38.87
C ASN A 570 4.12 -14.04 38.08
N GLY A 571 5.18 -13.93 37.30
CA GLY A 571 5.71 -15.04 36.54
C GLY A 571 5.19 -15.10 35.11
N ASP A 572 4.33 -14.13 34.68
CA ASP A 572 3.70 -14.14 33.37
C ASP A 572 2.92 -15.46 33.18
N ALA A 573 2.09 -15.80 34.18
CA ALA A 573 1.51 -17.13 34.32
C ALA A 573 0.08 -17.25 33.82
N ASP A 574 -0.58 -16.14 33.52
CA ASP A 574 -1.91 -16.11 32.94
C ASP A 574 -1.88 -16.58 31.46
N THR A 575 -3.03 -16.88 30.94
CA THR A 575 -3.17 -17.45 29.59
C THR A 575 -4.27 -16.72 28.83
N GLY A 576 -4.04 -16.49 27.55
CA GLY A 576 -4.96 -15.77 26.69
C GLY A 576 -4.32 -15.37 25.36
N PRO A 577 -4.90 -14.37 24.69
CA PRO A 577 -4.31 -13.80 23.48
C PRO A 577 -2.86 -13.37 23.73
N ASN A 578 -1.95 -13.74 22.86
CA ASN A 578 -0.52 -13.50 23.03
C ASN A 578 0.02 -13.87 24.42
N GLY A 579 -0.59 -14.87 25.09
CA GLY A 579 -0.22 -15.29 26.42
C GLY A 579 -0.46 -14.22 27.50
N LEU A 580 -1.25 -13.18 27.25
CA LEU A 580 -1.41 -11.99 28.10
C LEU A 580 -0.08 -11.42 28.61
N ARG A 581 0.91 -11.36 27.71
CA ARG A 581 2.30 -11.01 28.04
C ARG A 581 2.43 -9.79 28.91
N ASN A 582 3.18 -9.94 30.00
CA ASN A 582 3.57 -8.83 30.87
C ASN A 582 4.31 -7.74 30.08
N TYR A 583 3.79 -6.53 30.10
CA TYR A 583 4.44 -5.36 29.48
C TYR A 583 5.64 -4.88 30.31
N PRO A 584 6.60 -4.14 29.70
CA PRO A 584 7.73 -3.57 30.45
C PRO A 584 7.24 -2.47 31.40
N VAL A 585 7.71 -2.48 32.64
CA VAL A 585 7.43 -1.42 33.60
C VAL A 585 8.62 -0.49 33.69
N ILE A 586 8.55 0.68 33.00
CA ILE A 586 9.61 1.68 33.12
C ILE A 586 9.48 2.43 34.44
N VAL A 587 10.51 2.37 35.25
CA VAL A 587 10.56 3.01 36.58
C VAL A 587 11.07 4.44 36.47
N ASN A 588 12.07 4.68 35.63
CA ASN A 588 12.68 5.98 35.44
C ASN A 588 13.09 6.22 33.97
N ALA A 589 13.14 7.51 33.63
CA ALA A 589 13.67 7.98 32.36
C ALA A 589 14.35 9.34 32.58
N VAL A 590 15.65 9.41 32.33
CA VAL A 590 16.50 10.56 32.65
C VAL A 590 17.25 11.00 31.40
N LEU A 591 17.13 12.28 31.06
CA LEU A 591 17.79 12.89 29.89
C LEU A 591 18.96 13.78 30.32
N VAL A 592 20.13 13.52 29.77
CA VAL A 592 21.32 14.35 29.91
C VAL A 592 21.83 14.74 28.54
N GLY A 593 21.71 16.01 28.21
CA GLY A 593 21.96 16.47 26.83
C GLY A 593 21.01 15.80 25.84
N THR A 594 21.52 14.96 24.96
CA THR A 594 20.74 14.15 23.99
C THR A 594 20.70 12.66 24.35
N GLU A 595 21.31 12.27 25.46
CA GLU A 595 21.38 10.89 25.91
C GLU A 595 20.28 10.60 26.92
N LEU A 596 19.38 9.67 26.60
CA LEU A 596 18.36 9.15 27.47
C LEU A 596 18.87 7.89 28.16
N THR A 597 18.79 7.85 29.50
CA THR A 597 18.93 6.63 30.29
C THR A 597 17.55 6.27 30.83
N PHE A 598 17.10 5.05 30.59
CA PHE A 598 15.84 4.56 31.13
C PHE A 598 15.99 3.15 31.65
N GLY A 599 15.23 2.82 32.68
CA GLY A 599 15.33 1.53 33.35
C GLY A 599 14.02 1.11 33.96
N GLY A 600 13.91 -0.19 34.21
CA GLY A 600 12.68 -0.79 34.70
C GLY A 600 12.75 -2.30 34.83
N PHE A 601 11.64 -2.96 34.56
CA PHE A 601 11.47 -4.41 34.65
C PHE A 601 10.85 -4.97 33.40
N ALA A 602 11.35 -6.11 32.92
CA ALA A 602 10.78 -6.85 31.78
C ALA A 602 11.08 -8.34 31.94
N ARG A 603 10.33 -9.18 31.22
CA ARG A 603 10.60 -10.63 31.16
C ARG A 603 11.95 -10.90 30.49
N PRO A 604 12.70 -11.92 30.95
CA PRO A 604 14.02 -12.24 30.41
C PRO A 604 14.03 -12.46 28.90
N GLY A 605 14.92 -11.76 28.21
CA GLY A 605 15.09 -11.85 26.74
C GLY A 605 14.04 -11.11 25.91
N SER A 606 13.17 -10.32 26.54
CA SER A 606 12.17 -9.51 25.80
C SER A 606 12.82 -8.43 24.96
N ALA A 607 12.33 -8.25 23.73
CA ALA A 607 12.57 -7.06 22.94
C ALA A 607 11.62 -5.95 23.39
N ILE A 608 12.18 -4.91 23.99
CA ILE A 608 11.45 -3.75 24.54
C ILE A 608 11.43 -2.68 23.46
N GLU A 609 10.27 -2.35 22.93
CA GLU A 609 10.11 -1.20 22.03
C GLU A 609 9.72 0.04 22.84
N LEU A 610 10.48 1.12 22.67
CA LEU A 610 10.26 2.39 23.34
C LEU A 610 9.57 3.38 22.40
N TYR A 611 8.59 4.11 22.95
CA TYR A 611 7.81 5.10 22.19
C TYR A 611 7.67 6.41 22.95
N VAL A 612 7.57 7.52 22.19
CA VAL A 612 6.93 8.72 22.75
C VAL A 612 5.44 8.41 22.91
N ALA A 613 4.92 8.65 24.10
CA ALA A 613 3.51 8.45 24.39
C ALA A 613 2.70 9.70 24.10
N GLN A 614 1.53 9.51 23.44
CA GLN A 614 0.46 10.52 23.46
C GLN A 614 -0.33 10.37 24.77
N ALA A 615 -0.83 11.48 25.29
CA ALA A 615 -1.64 11.44 26.49
C ALA A 615 -2.93 10.64 26.27
N ASP A 616 -3.15 9.62 27.08
CA ASP A 616 -4.35 8.80 27.17
C ASP A 616 -4.90 8.86 28.60
N PRO A 617 -6.24 8.89 28.81
CA PRO A 617 -6.82 8.93 30.15
C PRO A 617 -6.44 7.71 31.03
N SER A 618 -6.20 6.54 30.44
CA SER A 618 -5.75 5.36 31.19
C SER A 618 -4.32 5.53 31.71
N GLY A 619 -3.49 6.25 30.93
CA GLY A 619 -2.07 6.44 31.15
C GLY A 619 -1.22 5.25 30.80
N PHE A 620 -1.73 4.37 29.95
CA PHE A 620 -1.03 3.27 29.33
C PHE A 620 -1.02 3.49 27.81
N GLY A 621 0.11 3.89 27.23
CA GLY A 621 0.17 4.35 25.84
C GLY A 621 -0.34 5.79 25.72
N GLU A 622 -0.80 6.31 24.56
CA GLU A 622 -0.69 5.65 23.26
C GLU A 622 0.73 5.78 22.70
N GLY A 623 1.24 4.70 22.06
CA GLY A 623 2.57 4.73 21.46
C GLY A 623 2.59 5.52 20.14
N LEU A 624 2.86 6.83 20.22
CA LEU A 624 2.78 7.74 19.07
C LEU A 624 3.98 7.62 18.13
N THR A 625 5.20 7.68 18.68
CA THR A 625 6.43 7.69 17.87
C THR A 625 7.39 6.63 18.36
N TYR A 626 7.70 5.68 17.51
CA TYR A 626 8.72 4.66 17.79
C TYR A 626 10.12 5.29 17.90
N LEU A 627 10.84 4.95 18.96
CA LEU A 627 12.18 5.47 19.27
C LEU A 627 13.29 4.44 19.09
N GLY A 628 12.97 3.15 19.25
CA GLY A 628 13.95 2.07 19.14
C GLY A 628 13.55 0.81 19.88
N ALA A 629 14.25 -0.29 19.59
CA ALA A 629 14.09 -1.57 20.27
C ALA A 629 15.35 -1.90 21.07
N PHE A 630 15.16 -2.44 22.29
CA PHE A 630 16.19 -2.78 23.25
C PHE A 630 15.92 -4.18 23.79
N VAL A 631 16.92 -5.04 23.82
CA VAL A 631 16.75 -6.43 24.27
C VAL A 631 17.25 -6.59 25.69
N GLU A 632 16.33 -6.95 26.61
CA GLU A 632 16.68 -7.26 28.02
C GLU A 632 17.73 -8.38 28.07
N GLY A 633 18.72 -8.24 28.97
CA GLY A 633 19.83 -9.17 29.10
C GLY A 633 20.85 -9.15 27.96
N SER A 634 20.73 -8.25 26.98
CA SER A 634 21.74 -8.09 25.93
C SER A 634 23.02 -7.41 26.47
N GLY A 635 24.11 -7.42 25.67
CA GLY A 635 25.33 -6.69 26.04
C GLY A 635 25.17 -5.15 26.11
N ALA A 636 24.06 -4.60 25.68
CA ALA A 636 23.71 -3.18 25.83
C ALA A 636 22.90 -2.88 27.09
N ASP A 637 22.39 -3.90 27.76
CA ASP A 637 21.68 -3.78 29.03
C ASP A 637 22.68 -3.60 30.15
N LEU A 638 22.54 -2.53 30.90
CA LEU A 638 23.43 -2.14 32.00
C LEU A 638 23.01 -2.73 33.35
N ASP A 639 21.80 -3.32 33.46
CA ASP A 639 21.30 -3.95 34.70
C ASP A 639 20.35 -5.11 34.37
N ALA A 640 20.90 -6.30 34.25
CA ALA A 640 20.12 -7.54 34.05
C ALA A 640 19.91 -8.31 35.36
N THR A 641 19.91 -7.65 36.54
CA THR A 641 19.67 -8.29 37.82
C THR A 641 18.19 -8.55 38.04
N THR A 642 17.89 -9.64 38.76
CA THR A 642 16.51 -9.95 39.15
C THR A 642 16.01 -9.00 40.25
N GLY A 643 14.76 -8.59 40.17
CA GLY A 643 14.09 -7.77 41.16
C GLY A 643 12.58 -7.98 41.17
N THR A 644 11.91 -7.39 42.14
CA THR A 644 10.44 -7.46 42.28
C THR A 644 9.86 -6.06 42.28
N TYR A 645 8.74 -5.88 41.59
CA TYR A 645 7.96 -4.65 41.61
C TYR A 645 6.50 -4.91 41.97
N GLY A 646 5.80 -3.86 42.35
CA GLY A 646 4.40 -3.94 42.81
C GLY A 646 4.27 -4.48 44.26
N PRO A 647 3.05 -4.57 44.80
CA PRO A 647 1.78 -4.08 44.24
C PRO A 647 1.57 -2.55 44.36
N ALA A 648 2.54 -1.81 44.89
CA ALA A 648 2.46 -0.36 44.95
C ALA A 648 2.49 0.28 43.57
N ASN A 649 1.82 1.42 43.45
CA ASN A 649 1.80 2.19 42.18
C ASN A 649 3.23 2.61 41.80
N ILE A 650 3.54 2.46 40.50
CA ILE A 650 4.76 2.96 39.87
C ILE A 650 4.37 4.08 38.92
N ASN A 651 5.03 5.25 39.02
CA ASN A 651 4.68 6.47 38.27
C ASN A 651 3.20 6.86 38.40
N GLY A 652 2.64 6.65 39.62
CA GLY A 652 1.25 6.99 39.95
C GLY A 652 0.20 5.99 39.51
N ARG A 653 0.57 4.83 38.96
CA ARG A 653 -0.35 3.83 38.40
C ARG A 653 -0.10 2.44 38.92
N ALA A 654 -1.18 1.67 39.10
CA ALA A 654 -1.09 0.23 39.34
C ALA A 654 -0.61 -0.43 38.06
N GLN A 655 0.48 -1.18 38.10
CA GLN A 655 1.05 -1.88 36.96
C GLN A 655 1.20 -3.39 37.20
N GLY A 656 0.49 -3.91 38.22
CA GLY A 656 0.58 -5.32 38.60
C GLY A 656 1.77 -5.61 39.49
N THR A 657 2.18 -6.88 39.53
CA THR A 657 3.29 -7.35 40.38
C THR A 657 4.03 -8.46 39.65
N ASP A 658 5.35 -8.37 39.58
CA ASP A 658 6.18 -9.49 39.09
C ASP A 658 7.55 -9.53 39.76
N THR A 659 8.14 -10.73 39.79
CA THR A 659 9.54 -10.95 40.08
C THR A 659 10.25 -11.37 38.81
N THR A 660 10.98 -10.44 38.21
CA THR A 660 11.56 -10.58 36.89
C THR A 660 12.90 -9.84 36.78
N ASN A 661 13.50 -9.77 35.60
CA ASN A 661 14.73 -9.04 35.40
C ASN A 661 14.51 -7.52 35.35
N ARG A 662 15.52 -6.81 35.86
CA ARG A 662 15.67 -5.38 35.64
C ARG A 662 16.34 -5.15 34.29
N PHE A 663 16.09 -4.01 33.73
CA PHE A 663 16.84 -3.52 32.58
C PHE A 663 17.27 -2.06 32.80
N SER A 664 18.36 -1.67 32.19
CA SER A 664 18.79 -0.28 32.07
C SER A 664 19.47 -0.04 30.75
N PHE A 665 18.96 0.88 29.97
CA PHE A 665 19.52 1.21 28.67
C PHE A 665 19.90 2.69 28.58
N ARG A 666 20.90 2.97 27.75
CA ARG A 666 21.35 4.30 27.42
C ARG A 666 21.35 4.47 25.89
N ALA A 667 20.66 5.49 25.39
CA ALA A 667 20.49 5.72 23.97
C ALA A 667 20.36 7.19 23.61
N THR A 668 20.86 7.56 22.44
CA THR A 668 20.54 8.85 21.86
C THR A 668 19.24 8.75 21.10
N VAL A 669 18.20 9.45 21.53
CA VAL A 669 16.85 9.39 20.96
C VAL A 669 16.42 10.78 20.46
N PRO A 670 16.35 11.00 19.15
CA PRO A 670 15.91 12.27 18.59
C PRO A 670 14.44 12.58 18.99
N GLY A 671 14.15 13.86 19.24
CA GLY A 671 12.79 14.31 19.51
C GLY A 671 12.31 14.10 20.97
N VAL A 672 13.13 13.54 21.85
CA VAL A 672 12.82 13.40 23.29
C VAL A 672 13.36 14.62 24.03
N ALA A 673 12.52 15.23 24.85
CA ALA A 673 12.85 16.37 25.71
C ALA A 673 12.42 16.08 27.18
N ILE A 674 12.90 16.88 28.10
CA ILE A 674 12.42 16.86 29.49
C ILE A 674 10.90 17.13 29.48
N GLY A 675 10.14 16.33 30.20
CA GLY A 675 8.68 16.40 30.21
C GLY A 675 7.98 15.53 29.16
N THR A 676 8.71 14.96 28.18
CA THR A 676 8.15 13.99 27.25
C THR A 676 7.68 12.74 27.99
N ALA A 677 6.46 12.30 27.71
CA ALA A 677 5.97 11.00 28.20
C ALA A 677 6.49 9.87 27.29
N LEU A 678 6.95 8.79 27.88
CA LEU A 678 7.40 7.57 27.19
C LEU A 678 6.55 6.39 27.63
N THR A 679 6.38 5.44 26.76
CA THR A 679 5.75 4.15 27.00
C THR A 679 6.49 3.04 26.24
N SER A 680 6.17 1.77 26.53
CA SER A 680 6.86 0.65 25.87
C SER A 680 5.98 -0.58 25.76
N THR A 681 6.32 -1.44 24.79
CA THR A 681 5.81 -2.81 24.68
C THR A 681 6.95 -3.80 24.82
N ALA A 682 6.66 -5.04 25.16
CA ALA A 682 7.59 -6.17 25.11
C ALA A 682 7.16 -7.18 24.06
N THR A 683 8.10 -7.67 23.27
CA THR A 683 7.89 -8.84 22.41
C THR A 683 8.82 -9.97 22.85
N LEU A 684 8.24 -11.13 23.16
CA LEU A 684 8.97 -12.34 23.49
C LEU A 684 8.50 -13.48 22.57
N GLY A 685 9.41 -14.08 21.83
CA GLY A 685 9.04 -14.95 20.72
C GLY A 685 8.37 -14.14 19.61
N ALA A 686 7.12 -14.45 19.29
CA ALA A 686 6.32 -13.69 18.32
C ALA A 686 5.10 -13.00 18.99
N GLU A 687 5.13 -12.88 20.33
CA GLU A 687 4.00 -12.37 21.13
C GLU A 687 4.34 -11.01 21.68
N THR A 688 3.58 -9.98 21.27
CA THR A 688 3.73 -8.61 21.78
C THR A 688 2.72 -8.34 22.87
N SER A 689 3.15 -7.67 23.94
CA SER A 689 2.34 -7.23 25.07
C SER A 689 1.48 -6.00 24.72
N GLU A 690 0.61 -5.63 25.63
CA GLU A 690 0.02 -4.29 25.70
C GLU A 690 1.11 -3.24 26.00
N PHE A 691 0.72 -1.95 25.96
CA PHE A 691 1.62 -0.87 26.39
C PHE A 691 1.70 -0.79 27.91
N GLY A 692 2.90 -0.61 28.44
CA GLY A 692 3.14 -0.31 29.85
C GLY A 692 2.76 1.11 30.25
N GLY A 693 2.71 1.37 31.56
CA GLY A 693 2.38 2.68 32.12
C GLY A 693 3.36 3.78 31.68
N ASN A 694 2.82 4.96 31.40
CA ASN A 694 3.61 6.10 30.92
C ASN A 694 4.57 6.62 32.00
N VAL A 695 5.80 6.94 31.62
CA VAL A 695 6.83 7.59 32.45
C VAL A 695 7.21 8.94 31.83
N VAL A 696 7.39 9.95 32.68
CA VAL A 696 7.82 11.29 32.24
C VAL A 696 9.33 11.39 32.29
N VAL A 697 9.94 11.87 31.22
CA VAL A 697 11.37 12.12 31.12
C VAL A 697 11.76 13.26 32.06
N THR A 698 12.70 12.99 32.94
CA THR A 698 13.25 13.96 33.89
C THR A 698 14.65 14.40 33.48
N ALA A 699 15.10 15.53 34.05
CA ALA A 699 16.44 16.02 33.83
C ALA A 699 17.45 15.27 34.67
N GLY A 700 18.61 14.93 34.13
CA GLY A 700 19.73 14.36 34.85
C GLY A 700 20.86 15.37 35.10
N PRO A 701 21.71 15.13 36.17
CA PRO A 701 22.94 15.89 36.38
C PRO A 701 24.02 15.51 35.36
N ASN A 702 24.90 16.46 35.04
CA ASN A 702 26.09 16.25 34.21
C ASN A 702 27.30 16.94 34.84
N LEU A 703 28.11 16.15 35.54
CA LEU A 703 29.23 16.69 36.28
C LEU A 703 30.50 16.75 35.43
N LEU A 704 31.00 17.97 35.23
CA LEU A 704 32.33 18.23 34.68
C LEU A 704 33.33 18.45 35.82
N VAL A 705 34.36 17.63 35.87
CA VAL A 705 35.45 17.76 36.85
C VAL A 705 36.71 18.24 36.14
N THR A 706 37.29 19.30 36.61
CA THR A 706 38.61 19.81 36.16
C THR A 706 39.60 19.91 37.30
N LYS A 707 40.86 19.54 37.05
CA LYS A 707 41.93 19.61 38.03
C LYS A 707 43.05 20.51 37.50
N LEU A 708 43.43 21.48 38.30
CA LEU A 708 44.52 22.43 38.02
C LEU A 708 45.58 22.33 39.07
N VAL A 709 46.83 22.62 38.73
CA VAL A 709 47.96 22.74 39.67
C VAL A 709 48.63 24.07 39.46
N ALA A 710 48.99 24.71 40.54
CA ALA A 710 49.79 25.93 40.54
C ALA A 710 50.86 25.92 41.61
N SER A 711 52.10 26.30 41.28
CA SER A 711 53.14 26.56 42.28
C SER A 711 52.76 27.79 43.08
N VAL A 712 52.75 27.71 44.40
CA VAL A 712 52.36 28.81 45.28
C VAL A 712 53.50 29.33 46.14
N LEU A 713 54.56 28.53 46.33
CA LEU A 713 55.75 28.87 47.08
C LEU A 713 56.91 28.00 46.61
N ASP A 714 58.10 28.54 46.46
CA ASP A 714 59.32 27.76 46.25
C ASP A 714 60.47 28.27 47.14
N PRO A 715 61.47 27.41 47.40
CA PRO A 715 62.56 27.76 48.33
C PRO A 715 63.49 28.89 47.82
N VAL A 716 63.47 29.21 46.55
CA VAL A 716 64.37 30.19 45.94
C VAL A 716 63.67 31.54 45.73
N ASN A 717 62.48 31.56 45.17
CA ASN A 717 61.75 32.76 44.77
C ASN A 717 60.65 33.14 45.77
N GLY A 718 60.41 32.32 46.79
CA GLY A 718 59.30 32.51 47.70
C GLY A 718 57.95 32.40 46.97
N ALA A 719 57.07 33.37 47.23
CA ALA A 719 55.74 33.43 46.56
C ALA A 719 55.77 34.25 45.25
N THR A 720 56.96 34.84 44.91
CA THR A 720 57.10 35.71 43.70
C THR A 720 57.54 34.82 42.53
N ASN A 721 56.66 34.57 41.56
CA ASN A 721 56.91 33.71 40.39
C ASN A 721 57.51 32.32 40.76
N PRO A 722 56.86 31.53 41.66
CA PRO A 722 57.38 30.27 42.18
C PRO A 722 57.51 29.22 41.09
N LYS A 723 58.51 28.34 41.22
CA LYS A 723 58.83 27.26 40.29
C LYS A 723 58.52 25.91 40.94
N SER A 724 58.14 24.93 40.11
CA SER A 724 57.94 23.55 40.55
C SER A 724 59.29 22.84 40.68
N ILE A 725 60.01 23.08 41.78
CA ILE A 725 61.32 22.50 42.14
C ILE A 725 61.17 21.72 43.47
N PRO A 726 62.10 20.82 43.80
CA PRO A 726 62.12 20.19 45.14
C PRO A 726 61.97 21.23 46.25
N GLY A 727 61.11 20.93 47.23
CA GLY A 727 60.77 21.87 48.30
C GLY A 727 59.71 22.92 47.94
N SER A 728 59.19 22.95 46.71
CA SER A 728 58.10 23.85 46.33
C SER A 728 56.75 23.32 46.80
N THR A 729 55.88 24.26 47.15
CA THR A 729 54.47 23.97 47.48
C THR A 729 53.59 24.15 46.24
N GLN A 730 52.91 23.10 45.89
CA GLN A 730 51.95 23.08 44.78
C GLN A 730 50.51 23.10 45.37
N ARG A 731 49.66 23.96 44.80
CA ARG A 731 48.23 23.93 45.12
C ARG A 731 47.49 23.23 44.01
N TYR A 732 46.77 22.18 44.35
CA TYR A 732 45.77 21.54 43.49
C TYR A 732 44.43 22.19 43.72
N THR A 733 43.69 22.44 42.61
CA THR A 733 42.31 22.93 42.62
C THR A 733 41.48 21.93 41.80
N VAL A 734 40.53 21.22 42.41
CA VAL A 734 39.57 20.37 41.75
C VAL A 734 38.26 21.14 41.69
N ARG A 735 37.84 21.50 40.50
CA ARG A 735 36.57 22.20 40.27
C ARG A 735 35.55 21.23 39.72
N VAL A 736 34.35 21.18 40.32
CA VAL A 736 33.21 20.37 39.87
C VAL A 736 32.10 21.34 39.48
N THR A 737 31.59 21.16 38.28
CA THR A 737 30.51 21.96 37.71
C THR A 737 29.39 21.01 37.30
N ASN A 738 28.14 21.26 37.70
CA ASN A 738 26.99 20.56 37.17
C ASN A 738 26.49 21.28 35.93
N GLN A 739 26.82 20.76 34.76
CA GLN A 739 26.37 21.28 33.46
C GLN A 739 24.98 20.75 33.04
N GLY A 740 24.46 19.75 33.76
CA GLY A 740 23.15 19.20 33.55
C GLY A 740 22.03 20.09 34.11
N SER A 741 20.81 19.89 33.58
CA SER A 741 19.62 20.58 34.10
C SER A 741 19.00 19.87 35.34
N GLY A 742 19.38 18.63 35.60
CA GLY A 742 18.98 17.91 36.82
C GLY A 742 19.89 18.19 38.00
N ALA A 743 19.36 18.08 39.23
CA ALA A 743 20.13 18.15 40.44
C ALA A 743 20.90 16.82 40.70
N VAL A 744 22.04 16.95 41.37
CA VAL A 744 22.75 15.77 41.94
C VAL A 744 22.07 15.37 43.24
N ASP A 745 21.85 14.09 43.44
CA ASP A 745 21.15 13.56 44.59
C ASP A 745 21.82 13.95 45.89
N ASN A 746 21.00 14.06 46.96
CA ASN A 746 21.45 14.52 48.25
C ASN A 746 22.56 13.60 48.83
N ASN A 747 23.70 14.23 49.21
CA ASN A 747 24.87 13.57 49.84
C ASN A 747 25.55 12.48 48.96
N THR A 748 25.42 12.54 47.65
CA THR A 748 26.03 11.56 46.74
C THR A 748 27.33 12.03 46.08
N VAL A 749 27.68 13.28 46.23
CA VAL A 749 28.95 13.82 45.70
C VAL A 749 30.12 13.21 46.43
N LEU A 750 30.94 12.45 45.73
CA LEU A 750 32.15 11.77 46.24
C LEU A 750 33.30 12.04 45.27
N ILE A 751 34.38 12.62 45.80
CA ILE A 751 35.61 12.90 45.02
C ILE A 751 36.76 12.19 45.72
N THR A 752 37.49 11.36 44.96
CA THR A 752 38.76 10.78 45.38
C THR A 752 39.88 11.36 44.53
N ASP A 753 40.95 11.69 45.15
CA ASP A 753 42.14 12.26 44.47
C ASP A 753 43.41 11.61 44.97
N LYS A 754 44.24 11.20 44.01
CA LYS A 754 45.55 10.56 44.31
C LYS A 754 46.64 11.62 44.51
N ILE A 755 47.38 11.50 45.61
CA ILE A 755 48.54 12.34 45.89
C ILE A 755 49.72 11.84 45.01
N PRO A 756 50.37 12.70 44.22
CA PRO A 756 51.47 12.28 43.34
C PRO A 756 52.67 11.69 44.14
N ALA A 757 53.25 10.61 43.67
CA ALA A 757 54.28 9.81 44.40
C ALA A 757 55.50 10.63 44.85
N ASN A 758 55.86 11.67 44.12
CA ASN A 758 57.02 12.54 44.45
C ASN A 758 56.60 13.78 45.26
N THR A 759 55.47 13.68 46.00
CA THR A 759 55.00 14.80 46.83
C THR A 759 54.61 14.26 48.22
N LYS A 760 54.48 15.19 49.18
CA LYS A 760 53.88 14.94 50.51
C LYS A 760 52.61 15.80 50.58
N MET A 761 51.53 15.27 51.10
CA MET A 761 50.31 16.09 51.30
C MET A 761 50.50 17.01 52.53
N PHE A 762 50.23 18.31 52.37
CA PHE A 762 50.08 19.22 53.46
C PHE A 762 48.85 18.92 54.27
N VAL A 763 48.99 18.66 55.58
CA VAL A 763 47.91 18.21 56.48
C VAL A 763 47.56 19.24 57.56
N GLY A 764 48.14 20.42 57.43
CA GLY A 764 47.82 21.58 58.32
C GLY A 764 46.59 22.35 57.80
N ASN A 765 46.27 23.43 58.49
CA ASN A 765 45.14 24.30 58.07
C ASN A 765 45.55 25.20 56.88
N LEU A 766 44.74 25.23 55.86
CA LEU A 766 44.93 26.12 54.70
C LEU A 766 44.51 27.55 54.95
N GLY A 767 43.76 27.81 56.05
CA GLY A 767 43.28 29.14 56.46
C GLY A 767 43.38 29.34 57.95
N ALA A 768 42.30 29.78 58.60
CA ALA A 768 42.23 29.92 60.04
C ALA A 768 42.40 28.57 60.77
N PRO A 769 42.83 28.56 62.03
CA PRO A 769 42.86 27.32 62.81
C PRO A 769 41.56 26.55 62.80
N GLY A 770 41.67 25.22 62.48
CA GLY A 770 40.49 24.34 62.39
C GLY A 770 39.85 24.24 60.99
N THR A 771 40.43 24.93 59.98
CA THR A 771 39.91 24.84 58.60
C THR A 771 40.33 23.56 57.88
N GLY A 772 41.39 22.87 58.38
CA GLY A 772 41.90 21.62 57.80
C GLY A 772 42.71 21.81 56.53
N PRO A 773 43.20 20.69 55.97
CA PRO A 773 44.09 20.67 54.80
C PRO A 773 43.36 20.81 53.44
N VAL A 774 42.06 20.85 53.42
CA VAL A 774 41.27 21.03 52.21
C VAL A 774 40.32 22.22 52.36
N ALA A 775 40.44 23.21 51.48
CA ALA A 775 39.50 24.33 51.44
C ALA A 775 38.39 24.04 50.44
N PHE A 776 37.13 24.21 50.86
CA PHE A 776 35.97 24.18 50.05
C PHE A 776 35.52 25.60 49.70
N VAL A 777 35.33 25.87 48.41
CA VAL A 777 34.89 27.17 47.89
C VAL A 777 33.70 27.00 47.01
N ASN A 778 32.55 27.52 47.44
CA ASN A 778 31.38 27.58 46.55
C ASN A 778 31.63 28.53 45.39
N GLY A 779 31.22 28.11 44.19
CA GLY A 779 31.34 28.89 42.97
C GLY A 779 30.23 29.94 42.79
N THR A 780 30.22 30.51 41.65
CA THR A 780 29.12 31.39 41.16
C THR A 780 28.70 30.92 39.79
N PRO A 781 27.48 30.36 39.68
CA PRO A 781 26.45 30.06 40.72
C PRO A 781 26.94 29.05 41.78
N SER A 782 26.41 29.18 42.99
CA SER A 782 26.74 28.30 44.10
C SER A 782 26.32 26.85 43.88
N SER A 783 27.13 25.87 44.31
CA SER A 783 26.78 24.47 44.37
C SER A 783 25.71 24.13 45.40
N ALA A 784 25.38 25.02 46.30
CA ALA A 784 24.52 24.78 47.48
C ALA A 784 24.99 23.62 48.41
N LEU A 785 26.18 23.06 48.15
CA LEU A 785 26.74 22.03 48.98
C LEU A 785 27.39 22.65 50.23
N THR A 786 27.46 21.89 51.29
CA THR A 786 28.12 22.22 52.56
C THR A 786 29.37 21.37 52.76
N TRP A 787 30.36 21.91 53.52
CA TRP A 787 31.60 21.23 53.82
C TRP A 787 31.88 21.34 55.28
N THR A 788 32.15 20.22 55.94
CA THR A 788 32.49 20.14 57.35
C THR A 788 33.81 19.40 57.51
N PHE A 789 34.76 20.03 58.13
CA PHE A 789 36.00 19.41 58.64
C PHE A 789 36.08 19.68 60.12
N THR A 790 36.39 18.65 60.92
CA THR A 790 36.51 18.74 62.37
C THR A 790 37.91 18.36 62.90
N ALA A 791 38.46 17.26 62.39
CA ALA A 791 39.80 16.80 62.74
C ALA A 791 40.32 15.73 61.78
N LEU A 792 41.65 15.60 61.64
CA LEU A 792 42.29 14.62 60.80
C LEU A 792 41.94 13.14 61.14
N ASN A 793 41.53 12.87 62.38
CA ASN A 793 41.11 11.53 62.84
C ASN A 793 39.59 11.31 62.84
N ASN A 794 38.80 12.28 62.27
CA ASN A 794 37.36 12.11 62.27
C ASN A 794 36.89 11.58 60.87
N ILE A 795 36.53 10.30 60.84
CA ILE A 795 36.02 9.64 59.65
C ILE A 795 34.54 9.95 59.39
N SER A 796 33.88 10.73 60.27
CA SER A 796 32.46 11.08 60.09
C SER A 796 32.26 12.48 59.51
N ASP A 797 33.34 13.27 59.34
CA ASP A 797 33.27 14.55 58.57
C ASP A 797 33.38 14.33 57.07
N ASP A 798 33.62 15.40 56.32
CA ASP A 798 33.59 15.34 54.85
C ASP A 798 34.98 15.01 54.23
N LEU A 799 36.02 14.70 55.03
CA LEU A 799 37.38 14.44 54.58
C LEU A 799 37.97 13.17 55.18
N ASP A 800 38.40 12.24 54.35
CA ASP A 800 39.11 11.04 54.75
C ASP A 800 40.45 10.91 54.00
N PHE A 801 41.38 10.14 54.60
CA PHE A 801 42.69 9.87 54.05
C PHE A 801 42.93 8.35 53.89
N SER A 802 43.75 8.03 52.92
CA SER A 802 44.25 6.68 52.66
C SER A 802 45.78 6.71 52.58
N SER A 803 46.38 5.61 53.06
CA SER A 803 47.84 5.34 52.93
C SER A 803 48.13 4.05 52.15
N ASP A 804 47.07 3.44 51.54
CA ASP A 804 47.12 2.15 50.84
C ASP A 804 46.55 2.22 49.42
N GLY A 805 46.65 3.43 48.81
CA GLY A 805 46.19 3.62 47.43
C GLY A 805 44.67 3.69 47.29
N GLY A 806 43.96 4.15 48.30
CA GLY A 806 42.50 4.29 48.25
C GLY A 806 41.71 3.01 48.62
N THR A 807 42.40 1.98 49.12
CA THR A 807 41.78 0.73 49.52
C THR A 807 41.02 0.88 50.84
N THR A 808 41.65 1.55 51.86
CA THR A 808 40.97 1.93 53.10
C THR A 808 41.04 3.41 53.35
N TRP A 809 40.08 3.96 54.09
CA TRP A 809 39.89 5.41 54.33
C TRP A 809 39.89 5.76 55.82
N THR A 810 40.69 5.03 56.57
CA THR A 810 40.78 5.21 58.04
C THR A 810 42.15 5.71 58.46
N TYR A 811 43.00 6.10 57.57
CA TYR A 811 44.34 6.63 57.86
C TYR A 811 44.26 7.98 58.58
N VAL A 812 45.00 8.16 59.63
CA VAL A 812 45.09 9.40 60.40
C VAL A 812 46.42 10.07 60.06
N PRO A 813 46.44 11.16 59.29
CA PRO A 813 47.68 11.82 58.91
C PRO A 813 48.42 12.43 60.10
N THR A 814 49.76 12.35 60.03
CA THR A 814 50.67 12.93 61.02
C THR A 814 51.63 13.94 60.40
N ALA A 815 51.52 15.21 60.77
CA ALA A 815 52.35 16.25 60.19
C ALA A 815 53.85 16.08 60.53
N ASP A 816 54.73 16.12 59.56
CA ASP A 816 56.19 16.27 59.69
C ASP A 816 56.57 17.74 59.94
N ALA A 817 57.87 18.05 59.95
CA ALA A 817 58.36 19.39 60.20
C ALA A 817 57.90 20.45 59.20
N ASP A 818 57.50 20.01 57.99
CA ASP A 818 56.96 20.86 56.91
C ASP A 818 55.42 20.97 56.98
N GLY A 819 54.84 20.38 58.02
CA GLY A 819 53.39 20.31 58.10
C GLY A 819 52.72 19.33 57.09
N CYS A 820 53.48 18.37 56.55
CA CYS A 820 53.10 17.45 55.53
C CYS A 820 53.10 16.00 56.03
N ASP A 821 52.38 15.10 55.39
CA ASP A 821 52.46 13.69 55.60
C ASP A 821 52.77 12.97 54.23
N ALA A 822 53.88 12.25 54.21
CA ALA A 822 54.34 11.49 53.06
C ALA A 822 53.66 10.14 52.87
N ALA A 823 52.96 9.66 53.83
CA ALA A 823 52.27 8.39 53.86
C ALA A 823 50.82 8.51 53.24
N VAL A 824 50.29 9.73 53.15
CA VAL A 824 49.00 9.94 52.49
C VAL A 824 49.15 9.69 50.99
N THR A 825 48.46 8.66 50.49
CA THR A 825 48.43 8.29 49.06
C THR A 825 47.23 8.85 48.33
N ASP A 826 46.10 8.97 49.04
CA ASP A 826 44.82 9.42 48.44
C ASP A 826 44.01 10.20 49.47
N VAL A 827 43.18 11.12 48.98
CA VAL A 827 42.19 11.86 49.76
C VAL A 827 40.81 11.60 49.22
N ARG A 828 39.83 11.52 50.11
CA ARG A 828 38.42 11.36 49.80
C ARG A 828 37.64 12.54 50.38
N MET A 829 36.86 13.24 49.52
CA MET A 829 36.13 14.45 49.84
C MET A 829 34.65 14.26 49.54
N ARG A 830 33.78 14.55 50.52
CA ARG A 830 32.33 14.22 50.49
C ARG A 830 31.46 15.42 50.85
N PRO A 831 31.44 16.51 50.07
CA PRO A 831 30.56 17.65 50.35
C PRO A 831 29.09 17.15 50.47
N LYS A 832 28.31 17.72 51.39
CA LYS A 832 26.95 17.32 51.72
C LYS A 832 25.92 18.27 51.13
N GLY A 833 24.74 17.72 50.86
CA GLY A 833 23.60 18.46 50.30
C GLY A 833 23.27 18.02 48.91
N THR A 834 22.34 18.72 48.27
CA THR A 834 21.89 18.54 46.88
C THR A 834 22.51 19.64 46.02
N MET A 835 23.27 19.28 45.01
CA MET A 835 23.81 20.27 44.05
C MET A 835 22.78 20.53 42.98
N PRO A 836 22.23 21.78 42.83
CA PRO A 836 21.19 22.08 41.86
C PRO A 836 21.65 21.86 40.44
N GLY A 837 20.66 21.65 39.53
CA GLY A 837 20.86 21.66 38.10
C GLY A 837 20.63 23.03 37.47
N GLY A 838 21.09 23.23 36.24
CA GLY A 838 20.92 24.46 35.47
C GLY A 838 21.86 25.57 35.89
N GLY A 839 22.23 26.46 34.97
CA GLY A 839 23.08 27.60 35.25
C GLY A 839 24.53 27.31 35.57
N ASN A 840 24.97 26.07 35.52
CA ASN A 840 26.35 25.60 35.81
C ASN A 840 26.83 25.89 37.23
N PRO A 841 26.06 25.54 38.30
CA PRO A 841 26.52 25.65 39.67
C PRO A 841 27.79 24.86 39.85
N ASN A 842 28.70 25.36 40.69
CA ASN A 842 30.01 24.77 40.81
C ASN A 842 30.61 25.01 42.22
N PHE A 843 31.63 24.24 42.52
CA PHE A 843 32.46 24.40 43.69
C PHE A 843 33.89 24.00 43.38
N GLU A 844 34.84 24.44 44.26
CA GLU A 844 36.23 24.06 44.19
C GLU A 844 36.66 23.40 45.51
N LEU A 845 37.50 22.40 45.39
CA LEU A 845 38.28 21.82 46.51
C LEU A 845 39.75 22.11 46.25
N GLN A 846 40.39 22.74 47.25
CA GLN A 846 41.79 23.13 47.10
C GLN A 846 42.61 22.46 48.21
N PHE A 847 43.69 21.85 47.85
CA PHE A 847 44.66 21.26 48.80
C PHE A 847 46.08 21.52 48.33
N ARG A 848 47.06 21.33 49.22
CA ARG A 848 48.48 21.59 48.92
C ARG A 848 49.29 20.33 49.07
N VAL A 849 50.36 20.25 48.27
CA VAL A 849 51.41 19.23 48.41
C VAL A 849 52.78 19.90 48.32
N LEU A 850 53.75 19.33 49.00
CA LEU A 850 55.16 19.70 48.95
C LEU A 850 55.90 18.73 48.01
N VAL A 851 56.63 19.23 47.04
CA VAL A 851 57.44 18.40 46.13
C VAL A 851 58.68 17.91 46.93
N LYS A 852 58.94 16.58 46.86
CA LYS A 852 60.05 15.91 47.54
C LYS A 852 61.38 16.28 46.92
#